data_066d105c1d3baef63c756e394aa960eb
#
_entry.id   066d105c1d3baef63c756e394aa960eb
#
_cell.length_a   1.000
_cell.length_b   1.000
_cell.length_c   1.000
_cell.angle_alpha   90.00
_cell.angle_beta   90.00
_cell.angle_gamma   90.00
#
_symmetry.space_group_name_H-M   'P 1'
#
loop_
_entity.id
_entity.type
_entity.pdbx_description
1 polymer ?
#
loop_
_entity_poly.entity_id
_entity_poly.type
_entity_poly.pdbx_seq_one_letter_code
_entity_poly.pdbx_strand_id
1 'polypeptide(L)'
;MRINNFWRKCVIWRFQHTEEQIVRTICNSHCGGTCEMKVHVKGNRIIRIESGDEEGMSHRMCARGRAYRQRVYAPDRLLYPLKRTGARGAGEFTRVSWDEALKTVASEMKRLRATYGNASILHFCSMADAHTLHHVQAFHRLLCQFGGYTAPWGTISDEGANFAAGMTYGTRPKGYTPEDYLNSRLIIMWSWNPVTTQQGTNIPLYLARAKEGGTKIISVDPRYTDSTAIFADQWIPIRPGTDTAVFAAMAYVIVRENLHDKHFIDTYTFGFDRFRDYIFGLEDGVEKTPEWAEVISGIPAVTIAGLAREYACTKPAILNTSIAAGRTAFGEQYHRAASALESITGNIVIRNGGRPISRDLMRITQIPSPPNQVELDASSRWNALPYRGGSVNSSARVNVSLLADAILKGKAGGYPADYKFLWLSNTNYLNQLGEVNKTIEAFQKLEFILVTEQFMSSTAKYADIVLPVCSFLERNDLYAPRTGGAYAILNKAIEPLGESKSQLQICEAIASELGITDYNDRSDEEWVRSMVTKLSEEVEFPSYNILRKRGIHRLKFGKSTPVAKKELEDPEQKSFPTPSGKIEIYSQIIDKMNHPLIPPIPKYLETWESLNDHLAKKYPLQLITPHFNRRAHSQFDNLPWLRELQTQVVTISTLDAESRGIRQGDMVKIFNDRGEVRIPAEVTERIMPGVVAIPQGAWCTPDRNGIDYGGCPNMLTKNISSPGGAFTCNTALVQMERVDDL
;
A
#
# COMPACT_ATOMS: atom_id res chain seq x y z
N MET A 1 -44.40 52.28 -40.32
CA MET A 1 -43.17 51.59 -40.70
C MET A 1 -42.82 50.52 -39.65
N ARG A 2 -42.98 49.26 -39.99
CA ARG A 2 -42.70 48.11 -39.13
C ARG A 2 -41.18 47.83 -39.19
N ILE A 3 -40.46 47.99 -38.08
CA ILE A 3 -39.11 47.49 -37.93
C ILE A 3 -39.11 46.44 -36.83
N ASN A 4 -39.12 45.26 -37.30
CA ASN A 4 -38.65 43.97 -36.83
C ASN A 4 -38.46 43.69 -35.33
N ASN A 5 -39.43 42.92 -34.85
CA ASN A 5 -39.35 42.06 -33.64
C ASN A 5 -38.38 40.86 -33.79
N PHE A 6 -37.42 40.90 -34.72
CA PHE A 6 -36.51 39.74 -34.98
C PHE A 6 -35.29 39.71 -34.05
N TRP A 7 -34.89 40.85 -33.49
CA TRP A 7 -33.73 40.96 -32.62
C TRP A 7 -33.99 40.75 -31.14
N ARG A 8 -35.25 40.51 -30.73
CA ARG A 8 -35.60 40.14 -29.34
C ARG A 8 -35.67 38.63 -29.09
N LYS A 9 -35.46 37.79 -30.10
CA LYS A 9 -35.45 36.32 -29.96
C LYS A 9 -34.09 35.64 -30.00
N CYS A 10 -33.05 36.36 -30.34
CA CYS A 10 -31.68 35.84 -30.34
C CYS A 10 -30.87 36.59 -29.31
N VAL A 11 -30.63 36.04 -28.17
CA VAL A 11 -29.83 36.38 -27.02
C VAL A 11 -30.66 36.50 -25.75
N ILE A 12 -31.53 35.60 -25.50
CA ILE A 12 -31.77 35.14 -24.14
C ILE A 12 -31.17 33.74 -24.08
N TRP A 13 -29.85 33.65 -24.05
CA TRP A 13 -29.22 32.58 -23.29
C TRP A 13 -29.80 32.73 -21.88
N ARG A 14 -30.80 31.91 -21.54
CA ARG A 14 -31.16 31.64 -20.18
C ARG A 14 -29.89 31.13 -19.53
N PHE A 15 -29.17 32.02 -18.86
CA PHE A 15 -28.45 31.63 -17.69
C PHE A 15 -29.50 31.10 -16.74
N GLN A 16 -29.81 29.80 -16.86
CA GLN A 16 -30.41 29.08 -15.77
C GLN A 16 -29.43 29.33 -14.63
N HIS A 17 -29.83 30.13 -13.66
CA HIS A 17 -29.19 30.20 -12.35
C HIS A 17 -29.38 28.80 -11.76
N THR A 18 -28.52 27.85 -12.16
CA THR A 18 -28.42 26.56 -11.48
C THR A 18 -27.93 26.91 -10.09
N GLU A 19 -28.75 26.63 -9.08
CA GLU A 19 -28.35 26.79 -7.69
C GLU A 19 -27.11 25.98 -7.40
N GLU A 20 -26.25 26.48 -6.55
CA GLU A 20 -25.09 25.76 -6.06
C GLU A 20 -25.57 24.57 -5.23
N GLN A 21 -25.12 23.38 -5.60
CA GLN A 21 -25.38 22.14 -4.88
C GLN A 21 -24.13 21.70 -4.12
N ILE A 22 -24.30 21.22 -2.88
CA ILE A 22 -23.22 20.66 -2.09
C ILE A 22 -23.40 19.14 -2.03
N VAL A 23 -22.48 18.41 -2.68
CA VAL A 23 -22.40 16.97 -2.61
C VAL A 23 -21.44 16.57 -1.51
N ARG A 24 -21.93 15.81 -0.51
CA ARG A 24 -21.12 15.28 0.58
C ARG A 24 -20.58 13.91 0.19
N THR A 25 -19.29 13.73 0.38
CA THR A 25 -18.56 12.50 0.10
C THR A 25 -17.28 12.45 0.95
N ILE A 26 -16.37 11.54 0.66
CA ILE A 26 -15.04 11.51 1.28
C ILE A 26 -13.95 11.64 0.21
N CYS A 27 -12.79 12.12 0.61
CA CYS A 27 -11.59 12.07 -0.21
C CYS A 27 -11.13 10.61 -0.39
N ASN A 28 -11.11 10.13 -1.62
CA ASN A 28 -10.72 8.77 -1.95
C ASN A 28 -9.38 8.71 -2.72
N SER A 29 -8.35 9.37 -2.20
CA SER A 29 -7.02 9.42 -2.85
C SER A 29 -6.08 8.26 -2.45
N HIS A 30 -6.60 7.16 -1.95
CA HIS A 30 -5.83 5.98 -1.52
C HIS A 30 -4.82 6.20 -0.38
N CYS A 31 -4.77 7.37 0.21
CA CYS A 31 -3.94 7.60 1.40
C CYS A 31 -4.55 7.01 2.69
N GLY A 32 -5.80 6.53 2.64
CA GLY A 32 -6.52 5.95 3.78
C GLY A 32 -7.07 6.96 4.78
N GLY A 33 -6.92 8.27 4.55
CA GLY A 33 -7.32 9.31 5.51
C GLY A 33 -8.82 9.50 5.69
N THR A 34 -9.66 9.01 4.76
CA THR A 34 -11.14 9.11 4.80
C THR A 34 -11.67 10.49 5.20
N CYS A 35 -11.02 11.55 4.71
CA CYS A 35 -11.38 12.93 5.04
C CYS A 35 -12.75 13.26 4.43
N GLU A 36 -13.68 13.75 5.23
CA GLU A 36 -14.96 14.24 4.74
C GLU A 36 -14.76 15.40 3.77
N MET A 37 -15.53 15.41 2.68
CA MET A 37 -15.42 16.34 1.57
C MET A 37 -16.79 16.92 1.22
N LYS A 38 -16.87 18.25 1.12
CA LYS A 38 -17.98 18.98 0.52
C LYS A 38 -17.57 19.44 -0.87
N VAL A 39 -18.25 18.92 -1.87
CA VAL A 39 -18.03 19.28 -3.27
C VAL A 39 -19.11 20.25 -3.71
N HIS A 40 -18.73 21.47 -4.00
CA HIS A 40 -19.61 22.52 -4.48
C HIS A 40 -19.72 22.46 -5.99
N VAL A 41 -20.92 22.24 -6.48
CA VAL A 41 -21.21 22.03 -7.91
C VAL A 41 -22.20 23.08 -8.41
N LYS A 42 -21.90 23.69 -9.55
CA LYS A 42 -22.80 24.59 -10.26
C LYS A 42 -22.77 24.27 -11.75
N GLY A 43 -23.93 24.01 -12.35
CA GLY A 43 -24.01 23.68 -13.77
C GLY A 43 -23.14 22.48 -14.18
N ASN A 44 -23.17 21.38 -13.42
CA ASN A 44 -22.36 20.18 -13.63
C ASN A 44 -20.84 20.44 -13.54
N ARG A 45 -20.40 21.49 -12.88
CA ARG A 45 -18.99 21.82 -12.71
C ARG A 45 -18.62 22.00 -11.24
N ILE A 46 -17.56 21.35 -10.80
CA ILE A 46 -17.00 21.54 -9.45
C ILE A 46 -16.39 22.92 -9.40
N ILE A 47 -16.94 23.79 -8.57
CA ILE A 47 -16.45 25.17 -8.36
C ILE A 47 -15.52 25.26 -7.16
N ARG A 48 -15.74 24.43 -6.13
CA ARG A 48 -14.96 24.44 -4.89
C ARG A 48 -15.02 23.07 -4.21
N ILE A 49 -13.97 22.73 -3.48
CA ILE A 49 -13.90 21.55 -2.61
C ILE A 49 -13.43 22.00 -1.21
N GLU A 50 -14.17 21.62 -0.19
CA GLU A 50 -13.90 21.95 1.21
C GLU A 50 -13.90 20.71 2.10
N SER A 51 -13.28 20.81 3.28
CA SER A 51 -13.44 19.81 4.32
C SER A 51 -14.89 19.75 4.80
N GLY A 52 -15.34 18.58 5.21
CA GLY A 52 -16.63 18.44 5.88
C GLY A 52 -16.68 19.12 7.24
N ASP A 53 -17.85 19.05 7.86
CA ASP A 53 -18.17 19.70 9.15
C ASP A 53 -17.88 18.80 10.36
N GLU A 54 -17.50 17.53 10.16
CA GLU A 54 -17.23 16.64 11.29
C GLU A 54 -16.22 17.28 12.23
N GLU A 55 -16.68 17.62 13.41
CA GLU A 55 -15.84 18.04 14.53
C GLU A 55 -15.22 16.82 15.19
N GLY A 56 -14.01 16.97 15.71
CA GLY A 56 -13.36 15.96 16.52
C GLY A 56 -12.22 15.22 15.82
N MET A 57 -12.21 13.89 15.95
CA MET A 57 -11.05 13.05 15.66
C MET A 57 -10.86 12.70 14.18
N SER A 58 -11.63 13.30 13.28
CA SER A 58 -11.52 13.12 11.83
C SER A 58 -10.40 13.95 11.24
N HIS A 59 -9.76 13.42 10.18
CA HIS A 59 -8.80 14.20 9.41
C HIS A 59 -9.47 15.36 8.69
N ARG A 60 -8.88 16.54 8.78
CA ARG A 60 -9.17 17.62 7.86
C ARG A 60 -8.47 17.39 6.53
N MET A 61 -9.12 17.80 5.46
CA MET A 61 -8.64 17.57 4.11
C MET A 61 -7.32 18.32 3.84
N CYS A 62 -6.29 17.59 3.44
CA CYS A 62 -4.98 18.12 3.09
C CYS A 62 -4.95 18.75 1.68
N ALA A 63 -3.80 19.30 1.27
CA ALA A 63 -3.63 19.91 -0.05
C ALA A 63 -4.01 18.95 -1.21
N ARG A 64 -3.70 17.65 -1.11
CA ARG A 64 -4.09 16.63 -2.13
C ARG A 64 -5.60 16.55 -2.33
N GLY A 65 -6.36 16.47 -1.22
CA GLY A 65 -7.82 16.43 -1.29
C GLY A 65 -8.41 17.71 -1.91
N ARG A 66 -7.84 18.88 -1.59
CA ARG A 66 -8.24 20.15 -2.20
C ARG A 66 -7.87 20.23 -3.68
N ALA A 67 -6.76 19.60 -4.08
CA ALA A 67 -6.29 19.55 -5.46
C ALA A 67 -7.14 18.62 -6.37
N TYR A 68 -8.12 17.90 -5.82
CA TYR A 68 -8.98 17.04 -6.66
C TYR A 68 -9.72 17.82 -7.75
N ARG A 69 -10.11 19.07 -7.47
CA ARG A 69 -10.70 19.91 -8.51
C ARG A 69 -9.74 20.11 -9.69
N GLN A 70 -8.46 20.41 -9.42
CA GLN A 70 -7.43 20.53 -10.45
C GLN A 70 -7.17 19.20 -11.14
N ARG A 71 -7.20 18.08 -10.39
CA ARG A 71 -7.04 16.73 -10.96
C ARG A 71 -8.17 16.38 -11.93
N VAL A 72 -9.42 16.65 -11.57
CA VAL A 72 -10.60 16.36 -12.41
C VAL A 72 -10.53 17.12 -13.73
N TYR A 73 -10.10 18.39 -13.69
CA TYR A 73 -10.02 19.27 -14.87
C TYR A 73 -8.59 19.46 -15.39
N ALA A 74 -7.68 18.55 -15.06
CA ALA A 74 -6.31 18.63 -15.56
C ALA A 74 -6.29 18.51 -17.09
N PRO A 75 -5.49 19.34 -17.80
CA PRO A 75 -5.48 19.36 -19.27
C PRO A 75 -4.94 18.07 -19.89
N ASP A 76 -4.14 17.32 -19.15
CA ASP A 76 -3.57 16.02 -19.54
C ASP A 76 -4.46 14.83 -19.16
N ARG A 77 -5.71 15.08 -18.72
CA ARG A 77 -6.64 14.02 -18.42
C ARG A 77 -7.13 13.32 -19.69
N LEU A 78 -7.16 11.99 -19.66
CA LEU A 78 -7.70 11.15 -20.72
C LEU A 78 -9.22 11.24 -20.74
N LEU A 79 -9.77 11.64 -21.89
CA LEU A 79 -11.20 11.84 -22.09
C LEU A 79 -11.79 10.90 -23.13
N TYR A 80 -10.98 10.20 -23.89
CA TYR A 80 -11.36 9.35 -25.03
C TYR A 80 -10.51 8.07 -25.06
N PRO A 81 -11.02 6.96 -25.62
CA PRO A 81 -10.22 5.78 -25.89
C PRO A 81 -9.05 6.09 -26.84
N LEU A 82 -7.89 5.51 -26.54
CA LEU A 82 -6.67 5.69 -27.30
C LEU A 82 -6.10 4.34 -27.75
N LYS A 83 -5.63 4.29 -29.01
CA LYS A 83 -4.94 3.14 -29.60
C LYS A 83 -3.52 3.53 -29.97
N ARG A 84 -2.57 2.70 -29.60
CA ARG A 84 -1.16 2.90 -29.89
C ARG A 84 -0.89 2.88 -31.40
N THR A 85 -0.10 3.83 -31.88
CA THR A 85 0.33 3.94 -33.27
C THR A 85 1.84 3.79 -33.47
N GLY A 86 2.61 4.14 -32.44
CA GLY A 86 4.06 4.05 -32.43
C GLY A 86 4.61 2.81 -31.72
N ALA A 87 5.92 2.82 -31.48
CA ALA A 87 6.59 1.80 -30.68
C ALA A 87 6.02 1.78 -29.23
N ARG A 88 5.96 0.61 -28.63
CA ARG A 88 5.48 0.47 -27.25
C ARG A 88 6.40 1.23 -26.29
N GLY A 89 5.84 2.16 -25.52
CA GLY A 89 6.56 3.06 -24.63
C GLY A 89 6.86 4.46 -25.22
N ALA A 90 6.74 4.66 -26.54
CA ALA A 90 6.95 5.98 -27.16
C ALA A 90 5.89 7.01 -26.76
N GLY A 91 4.72 6.58 -26.28
CA GLY A 91 3.62 7.46 -25.94
C GLY A 91 2.84 8.01 -27.13
N GLU A 92 2.98 7.39 -28.29
CA GLU A 92 2.30 7.76 -29.54
C GLU A 92 0.98 7.01 -29.66
N PHE A 93 -0.13 7.77 -29.62
CA PHE A 93 -1.49 7.23 -29.62
C PHE A 93 -2.39 8.05 -30.55
N THR A 94 -3.40 7.39 -31.11
CA THR A 94 -4.51 8.03 -31.80
C THR A 94 -5.82 7.78 -31.06
N ARG A 95 -6.73 8.77 -31.13
CA ARG A 95 -8.09 8.60 -30.62
C ARG A 95 -8.85 7.62 -31.50
N VAL A 96 -9.57 6.71 -30.86
CA VAL A 96 -10.50 5.78 -31.51
C VAL A 96 -11.87 5.85 -30.86
N SER A 97 -12.90 5.29 -31.51
CA SER A 97 -14.22 5.17 -30.90
C SER A 97 -14.22 4.09 -29.81
N TRP A 98 -15.19 4.16 -28.89
CA TRP A 98 -15.42 3.08 -27.93
C TRP A 98 -15.70 1.74 -28.63
N ASP A 99 -16.48 1.76 -29.71
CA ASP A 99 -16.80 0.56 -30.49
C ASP A 99 -15.53 -0.11 -31.04
N GLU A 100 -14.64 0.68 -31.68
CA GLU A 100 -13.35 0.15 -32.17
C GLU A 100 -12.48 -0.40 -31.04
N ALA A 101 -12.37 0.36 -29.94
CA ALA A 101 -11.54 -0.04 -28.80
C ALA A 101 -12.05 -1.34 -28.16
N LEU A 102 -13.36 -1.45 -27.91
CA LEU A 102 -13.97 -2.62 -27.28
C LEU A 102 -13.88 -3.86 -28.17
N LYS A 103 -14.16 -3.73 -29.48
CA LYS A 103 -14.00 -4.81 -30.45
C LYS A 103 -12.56 -5.29 -30.54
N THR A 104 -11.58 -4.36 -30.51
CA THR A 104 -10.16 -4.70 -30.49
C THR A 104 -9.81 -5.51 -29.24
N VAL A 105 -10.20 -5.04 -28.06
CA VAL A 105 -9.96 -5.73 -26.79
C VAL A 105 -10.60 -7.11 -26.77
N ALA A 106 -11.88 -7.21 -27.11
CA ALA A 106 -12.60 -8.48 -27.11
C ALA A 106 -12.04 -9.49 -28.11
N SER A 107 -11.64 -9.03 -29.31
CA SER A 107 -11.00 -9.88 -30.33
C SER A 107 -9.68 -10.45 -29.84
N GLU A 108 -8.82 -9.62 -29.22
CA GLU A 108 -7.54 -10.06 -28.68
C GLU A 108 -7.74 -11.00 -27.49
N MET A 109 -8.68 -10.74 -26.59
CA MET A 109 -9.01 -11.66 -25.51
C MET A 109 -9.47 -13.01 -26.04
N LYS A 110 -10.35 -13.06 -27.05
CA LYS A 110 -10.81 -14.31 -27.69
C LYS A 110 -9.66 -15.03 -28.38
N ARG A 111 -8.83 -14.31 -29.15
CA ARG A 111 -7.68 -14.86 -29.87
C ARG A 111 -6.69 -15.50 -28.91
N LEU A 112 -6.26 -14.76 -27.87
CA LEU A 112 -5.25 -15.22 -26.92
C LEU A 112 -5.76 -16.39 -26.07
N ARG A 113 -7.03 -16.35 -25.66
CA ARG A 113 -7.68 -17.49 -25.01
C ARG A 113 -7.66 -18.75 -25.88
N ALA A 114 -8.01 -18.62 -27.15
CA ALA A 114 -8.05 -19.75 -28.07
C ALA A 114 -6.65 -20.34 -28.34
N THR A 115 -5.62 -19.49 -28.38
CA THR A 115 -4.24 -19.89 -28.70
C THR A 115 -3.48 -20.41 -27.46
N TYR A 116 -3.62 -19.76 -26.30
CA TYR A 116 -2.78 -19.99 -25.13
C TYR A 116 -3.55 -20.38 -23.86
N GLY A 117 -4.87 -20.34 -23.90
CA GLY A 117 -5.75 -20.59 -22.74
C GLY A 117 -5.86 -19.39 -21.79
N ASN A 118 -6.85 -19.44 -20.89
CA ASN A 118 -7.19 -18.36 -19.97
C ASN A 118 -6.06 -18.03 -18.98
N ALA A 119 -5.20 -19.00 -18.61
CA ALA A 119 -4.07 -18.77 -17.72
C ALA A 119 -3.04 -17.80 -18.30
N SER A 120 -3.01 -17.58 -19.63
CA SER A 120 -2.14 -16.60 -20.29
C SER A 120 -2.57 -15.15 -20.09
N ILE A 121 -3.75 -14.92 -19.52
CA ILE A 121 -4.32 -13.60 -19.23
C ILE A 121 -3.96 -13.22 -17.80
N LEU A 122 -3.23 -12.12 -17.64
CA LEU A 122 -2.91 -11.48 -16.36
C LEU A 122 -3.81 -10.27 -16.17
N HIS A 123 -4.29 -10.06 -14.96
CA HIS A 123 -4.91 -8.80 -14.54
C HIS A 123 -4.30 -8.33 -13.23
N PHE A 124 -3.84 -7.08 -13.20
CA PHE A 124 -3.37 -6.42 -11.98
C PHE A 124 -4.14 -5.12 -11.74
N CYS A 125 -4.71 -4.99 -10.56
CA CYS A 125 -5.51 -3.85 -10.14
C CYS A 125 -5.01 -3.31 -8.80
N SER A 126 -4.78 -2.00 -8.73
CA SER A 126 -4.60 -1.25 -7.48
C SER A 126 -5.87 -0.49 -7.12
N MET A 127 -5.92 0.08 -5.91
CA MET A 127 -7.12 0.79 -5.46
C MET A 127 -7.28 2.16 -6.13
N ALA A 128 -6.20 2.92 -6.31
CA ALA A 128 -6.21 4.31 -6.77
C ALA A 128 -7.35 5.14 -6.12
N ASP A 129 -8.33 5.62 -6.89
CA ASP A 129 -9.52 6.30 -6.41
C ASP A 129 -10.81 5.46 -6.58
N ALA A 130 -10.68 4.15 -6.82
CA ALA A 130 -11.77 3.19 -6.85
C ALA A 130 -11.92 2.48 -5.51
N HIS A 131 -13.13 2.02 -5.21
CA HIS A 131 -13.39 1.26 -3.99
C HIS A 131 -14.25 0.02 -4.30
N THR A 132 -15.20 -0.34 -3.49
CA THR A 132 -15.87 -1.64 -3.52
C THR A 132 -16.38 -2.03 -4.92
N LEU A 133 -17.17 -1.19 -5.57
CA LEU A 133 -17.82 -1.51 -6.85
C LEU A 133 -16.85 -1.43 -8.03
N HIS A 134 -15.99 -0.44 -8.05
CA HIS A 134 -15.10 -0.12 -9.19
C HIS A 134 -13.64 -0.56 -8.99
N HIS A 135 -13.38 -1.40 -7.99
CA HIS A 135 -12.09 -2.02 -7.73
C HIS A 135 -12.01 -3.41 -8.37
N VAL A 136 -11.13 -4.25 -7.90
CA VAL A 136 -10.83 -5.59 -8.44
C VAL A 136 -12.07 -6.44 -8.73
N GLN A 137 -13.18 -6.23 -8.04
CA GLN A 137 -14.37 -7.08 -8.15
C GLN A 137 -15.05 -7.00 -9.52
N ALA A 138 -15.18 -5.80 -10.09
CA ALA A 138 -15.75 -5.64 -11.45
C ALA A 138 -14.95 -6.45 -12.47
N PHE A 139 -13.63 -6.29 -12.44
CA PHE A 139 -12.72 -7.00 -13.36
C PHE A 139 -12.71 -8.52 -13.09
N HIS A 140 -12.66 -8.92 -11.82
CA HIS A 140 -12.67 -10.32 -11.41
C HIS A 140 -13.92 -11.03 -11.91
N ARG A 141 -15.11 -10.42 -11.74
CA ARG A 141 -16.37 -10.97 -12.23
C ARG A 141 -16.33 -11.22 -13.74
N LEU A 142 -15.92 -10.22 -14.52
CA LEU A 142 -15.81 -10.34 -15.97
C LEU A 142 -14.86 -11.45 -16.39
N LEU A 143 -13.64 -11.45 -15.82
CA LEU A 143 -12.61 -12.42 -16.19
C LEU A 143 -12.97 -13.84 -15.77
N CYS A 144 -13.67 -14.02 -14.65
CA CYS A 144 -14.19 -15.34 -14.24
C CYS A 144 -15.34 -15.81 -15.16
N GLN A 145 -16.25 -14.93 -15.57
CA GLN A 145 -17.29 -15.27 -16.57
C GLN A 145 -16.70 -15.57 -17.95
N PHE A 146 -15.54 -14.97 -18.27
CA PHE A 146 -14.81 -15.29 -19.51
C PHE A 146 -14.04 -16.62 -19.43
N GLY A 147 -14.04 -17.32 -18.29
CA GLY A 147 -13.40 -18.63 -18.07
C GLY A 147 -12.17 -18.61 -17.18
N GLY A 148 -11.91 -17.49 -16.50
CA GLY A 148 -10.82 -17.34 -15.55
C GLY A 148 -9.60 -16.60 -16.10
N TYR A 149 -8.60 -16.41 -15.22
CA TYR A 149 -7.37 -15.67 -15.50
C TYR A 149 -6.32 -15.94 -14.42
N THR A 150 -5.06 -15.63 -14.68
CA THR A 150 -4.02 -15.65 -13.64
C THR A 150 -4.13 -14.37 -12.80
N ALA A 151 -4.55 -14.52 -11.55
CA ALA A 151 -4.61 -13.44 -10.58
C ALA A 151 -3.27 -13.25 -9.85
N PRO A 152 -2.91 -12.05 -9.41
CA PRO A 152 -1.79 -11.84 -8.52
C PRO A 152 -2.14 -12.25 -7.08
N TRP A 153 -1.10 -12.50 -6.27
CA TRP A 153 -1.21 -12.60 -4.82
C TRP A 153 -0.17 -11.68 -4.14
N GLY A 154 -0.35 -11.42 -2.87
CA GLY A 154 0.50 -10.50 -2.12
C GLY A 154 0.00 -9.06 -2.16
N THR A 155 0.60 -8.26 -1.32
CA THR A 155 0.41 -6.81 -1.28
C THR A 155 1.76 -6.11 -1.32
N ILE A 156 1.85 -5.00 -2.03
CA ILE A 156 3.05 -4.15 -2.04
C ILE A 156 3.24 -3.49 -0.66
N SER A 157 2.17 -3.38 0.13
CA SER A 157 2.16 -2.61 1.36
C SER A 157 2.64 -3.39 2.58
N ASP A 158 2.02 -4.54 2.86
CA ASP A 158 2.03 -5.16 4.18
C ASP A 158 2.14 -6.70 4.17
N GLU A 159 2.66 -7.29 3.09
CA GLU A 159 2.71 -8.75 2.99
C GLU A 159 3.60 -9.39 4.05
N GLY A 160 4.74 -8.77 4.40
CA GLY A 160 5.59 -9.23 5.50
C GLY A 160 4.85 -9.26 6.85
N ALA A 161 4.05 -8.23 7.13
CA ALA A 161 3.21 -8.19 8.33
C ALA A 161 2.07 -9.23 8.29
N ASN A 162 1.45 -9.44 7.11
CA ASN A 162 0.42 -10.45 6.93
C ASN A 162 0.98 -11.86 7.16
N PHE A 163 2.15 -12.15 6.59
CA PHE A 163 2.84 -13.42 6.81
C PHE A 163 3.18 -13.62 8.29
N ALA A 164 3.87 -12.65 8.89
CA ALA A 164 4.28 -12.72 10.30
C ALA A 164 3.08 -12.97 11.23
N ALA A 165 2.00 -12.21 11.08
CA ALA A 165 0.82 -12.36 11.93
C ALA A 165 0.10 -13.71 11.69
N GLY A 166 0.06 -14.18 10.46
CA GLY A 166 -0.48 -15.51 10.14
C GLY A 166 0.31 -16.63 10.80
N MET A 167 1.63 -16.51 10.83
CA MET A 167 2.52 -17.51 11.41
C MET A 167 2.61 -17.43 12.95
N THR A 168 2.34 -16.25 13.53
CA THR A 168 2.45 -16.02 14.98
C THR A 168 1.10 -16.12 15.69
N TYR A 169 0.03 -15.59 15.09
CA TYR A 169 -1.31 -15.50 15.70
C TYR A 169 -2.37 -16.30 14.96
N GLY A 170 -2.06 -16.90 13.81
CA GLY A 170 -3.02 -17.59 12.95
C GLY A 170 -4.03 -16.64 12.27
N THR A 171 -3.85 -15.34 12.38
CA THR A 171 -4.79 -14.33 11.87
C THR A 171 -4.05 -13.21 11.12
N ARG A 172 -4.81 -12.27 10.55
CA ARG A 172 -4.21 -11.06 9.98
C ARG A 172 -3.68 -10.12 11.06
N PRO A 173 -2.71 -9.23 10.72
CA PRO A 173 -2.17 -8.25 11.64
C PRO A 173 -3.29 -7.43 12.29
N LYS A 174 -3.09 -7.15 13.55
CA LYS A 174 -3.94 -6.30 14.38
C LYS A 174 -3.08 -5.15 14.89
N GLY A 175 -3.66 -4.00 15.11
CA GLY A 175 -2.94 -2.80 15.51
C GLY A 175 -3.61 -2.12 16.69
N TYR A 176 -2.98 -1.07 17.18
CA TYR A 176 -3.48 -0.24 18.25
C TYR A 176 -4.66 0.61 17.82
N THR A 177 -5.58 0.88 18.74
CA THR A 177 -6.65 1.86 18.56
C THR A 177 -6.16 3.24 18.99
N PRO A 178 -6.82 4.32 18.55
CA PRO A 178 -6.50 5.66 19.02
C PRO A 178 -6.55 5.82 20.55
N GLU A 179 -7.46 5.11 21.20
CA GLU A 179 -7.62 5.12 22.68
C GLU A 179 -6.41 4.48 23.38
N ASP A 180 -5.72 3.54 22.73
CA ASP A 180 -4.53 2.92 23.30
C ASP A 180 -3.40 3.92 23.44
N TYR A 181 -3.24 4.83 22.48
CA TYR A 181 -2.24 5.88 22.56
C TYR A 181 -2.50 6.79 23.76
N LEU A 182 -3.78 7.15 24.04
CA LEU A 182 -4.15 8.01 25.17
C LEU A 182 -3.94 7.34 26.53
N ASN A 183 -3.96 6.01 26.59
CA ASN A 183 -3.82 5.25 27.82
C ASN A 183 -2.40 4.72 28.06
N SER A 184 -1.46 5.01 27.16
CA SER A 184 -0.09 4.51 27.26
C SER A 184 0.81 5.46 28.01
N ARG A 185 1.84 4.91 28.68
CA ARG A 185 2.91 5.68 29.34
C ARG A 185 4.15 5.82 28.47
N LEU A 186 4.32 4.88 27.53
CA LEU A 186 5.40 4.87 26.57
C LEU A 186 4.85 4.48 25.21
N ILE A 187 5.25 5.20 24.16
CA ILE A 187 5.01 4.85 22.76
C ILE A 187 6.34 4.81 22.03
N ILE A 188 6.71 3.68 21.48
CA ILE A 188 7.84 3.53 20.56
C ILE A 188 7.31 3.56 19.14
N MET A 189 7.59 4.64 18.40
CA MET A 189 7.30 4.79 16.97
C MET A 189 8.45 4.15 16.18
N TRP A 190 8.29 2.89 15.75
CA TRP A 190 9.31 2.19 14.99
C TRP A 190 9.06 2.28 13.49
N SER A 191 9.92 3.03 12.78
CA SER A 191 9.81 3.32 11.34
C SER A 191 8.43 3.86 10.93
N TRP A 192 7.80 4.67 11.81
CA TRP A 192 6.43 5.12 11.66
C TRP A 192 6.32 6.64 11.63
N ASN A 193 5.78 7.18 10.53
CA ASN A 193 5.58 8.62 10.32
C ASN A 193 4.10 8.93 10.04
N PRO A 194 3.22 8.95 11.05
CA PRO A 194 1.79 9.15 10.88
C PRO A 194 1.39 10.56 10.39
N VAL A 195 2.24 11.55 10.49
CA VAL A 195 2.00 12.89 9.90
C VAL A 195 1.96 12.80 8.38
N THR A 196 2.82 11.98 7.77
CA THR A 196 2.86 11.77 6.32
C THR A 196 1.97 10.62 5.87
N THR A 197 1.94 9.49 6.61
CA THR A 197 1.17 8.29 6.28
C THR A 197 -0.13 8.22 7.08
N GLN A 198 -1.05 9.13 6.78
CA GLN A 198 -2.35 9.21 7.44
C GLN A 198 -3.23 8.04 7.01
N GLN A 199 -3.81 7.32 7.98
CA GLN A 199 -4.75 6.23 7.73
C GLN A 199 -5.90 6.23 8.74
N GLY A 200 -7.13 6.18 8.23
CA GLY A 200 -8.36 5.99 9.00
C GLY A 200 -8.76 7.17 9.86
N THR A 201 -8.09 7.38 10.99
CA THR A 201 -8.38 8.42 11.97
C THR A 201 -7.22 9.41 12.08
N ASN A 202 -7.45 10.54 12.75
CA ASN A 202 -6.43 11.56 12.94
C ASN A 202 -5.42 11.15 14.05
N ILE A 203 -4.59 10.14 13.75
CA ILE A 203 -3.57 9.64 14.68
C ILE A 203 -2.66 10.76 15.22
N PRO A 204 -2.19 11.73 14.42
CA PRO A 204 -1.40 12.84 14.94
C PRO A 204 -2.06 13.58 16.11
N LEU A 205 -3.37 13.76 16.09
CA LEU A 205 -4.10 14.40 17.20
C LEU A 205 -4.06 13.53 18.48
N TYR A 206 -4.19 12.21 18.32
CA TYR A 206 -4.11 11.30 19.47
C TYR A 206 -2.71 11.25 20.07
N LEU A 207 -1.66 11.26 19.24
CA LEU A 207 -0.28 11.34 19.71
C LEU A 207 0.00 12.67 20.44
N ALA A 208 -0.50 13.79 19.90
CA ALA A 208 -0.38 15.09 20.58
C ALA A 208 -1.03 15.06 21.98
N ARG A 209 -2.26 14.55 22.07
CA ARG A 209 -2.97 14.41 23.34
C ARG A 209 -2.29 13.42 24.30
N ALA A 210 -1.76 12.32 23.81
CA ALA A 210 -1.00 11.38 24.60
C ALA A 210 0.24 12.07 25.21
N LYS A 211 0.96 12.84 24.40
CA LYS A 211 2.13 13.62 24.86
C LYS A 211 1.72 14.70 25.88
N GLU A 212 0.65 15.43 25.65
CA GLU A 212 0.07 16.39 26.62
C GLU A 212 -0.32 15.69 27.94
N GLY A 213 -0.75 14.43 27.88
CA GLY A 213 -1.03 13.57 29.03
C GLY A 213 0.20 12.98 29.72
N GLY A 214 1.41 13.31 29.28
CA GLY A 214 2.67 12.86 29.87
C GLY A 214 3.22 11.54 29.32
N THR A 215 2.65 11.02 28.21
CA THR A 215 3.22 9.82 27.55
C THR A 215 4.55 10.16 26.92
N LYS A 216 5.60 9.39 27.25
CA LYS A 216 6.90 9.47 26.60
C LYS A 216 6.82 8.84 25.21
N ILE A 217 7.41 9.51 24.21
CA ILE A 217 7.41 9.03 22.81
C ILE A 217 8.85 8.91 22.31
N ILE A 218 9.24 7.71 21.89
CA ILE A 218 10.56 7.44 21.30
C ILE A 218 10.36 7.10 19.83
N SER A 219 11.19 7.69 18.95
CA SER A 219 11.18 7.41 17.51
C SER A 219 12.43 6.65 17.11
N VAL A 220 12.26 5.48 16.49
CA VAL A 220 13.35 4.68 15.90
C VAL A 220 13.16 4.69 14.38
N ASP A 221 14.00 5.42 13.64
CA ASP A 221 13.88 5.59 12.18
C ASP A 221 15.25 6.07 11.64
N PRO A 222 15.69 5.67 10.46
CA PRO A 222 16.91 6.23 9.85
C PRO A 222 16.83 7.74 9.59
N ARG A 223 15.62 8.31 9.62
CA ARG A 223 15.37 9.73 9.39
C ARG A 223 14.73 10.41 10.60
N TYR A 224 15.09 11.66 10.84
CA TYR A 224 14.35 12.55 11.74
C TYR A 224 13.10 13.07 11.03
N THR A 225 12.02 12.28 11.10
CA THR A 225 10.77 12.51 10.34
C THR A 225 9.95 13.67 10.89
N ASP A 226 8.91 14.12 10.15
CA ASP A 226 7.97 15.12 10.65
C ASP A 226 7.27 14.66 11.95
N SER A 227 6.94 13.38 12.06
CA SER A 227 6.38 12.82 13.29
C SER A 227 7.39 12.79 14.43
N THR A 228 8.65 12.49 14.15
CA THR A 228 9.74 12.58 15.11
C THR A 228 9.88 14.00 15.64
N ALA A 229 9.91 14.99 14.73
CA ALA A 229 10.06 16.40 15.09
C ALA A 229 8.92 16.94 15.96
N ILE A 230 7.69 16.47 15.75
CA ILE A 230 6.49 16.96 16.45
C ILE A 230 6.29 16.23 17.79
N PHE A 231 6.49 14.92 17.81
CA PHE A 231 6.03 14.08 18.94
C PHE A 231 7.16 13.49 19.78
N ALA A 232 8.30 13.13 19.19
CA ALA A 232 9.29 12.35 19.90
C ALA A 232 10.07 13.15 20.96
N ASP A 233 10.29 12.53 22.11
CA ASP A 233 11.19 13.00 23.16
C ASP A 233 12.62 12.54 22.90
N GLN A 234 12.78 11.46 22.11
CA GLN A 234 14.06 10.90 21.72
C GLN A 234 13.98 10.34 20.29
N TRP A 235 15.01 10.60 19.49
CA TRP A 235 15.23 9.95 18.20
C TRP A 235 16.43 9.00 18.28
N ILE A 236 16.25 7.78 17.79
CA ILE A 236 17.27 6.75 17.69
C ILE A 236 17.42 6.39 16.21
N PRO A 237 18.50 6.84 15.54
CA PRO A 237 18.77 6.45 14.16
C PRO A 237 19.16 4.97 14.08
N ILE A 238 18.66 4.26 13.07
CA ILE A 238 18.91 2.83 12.85
C ILE A 238 19.24 2.56 11.38
N ARG A 239 20.22 1.71 11.10
CA ARG A 239 20.50 1.25 9.74
C ARG A 239 19.34 0.46 9.17
N PRO A 240 18.89 0.73 7.92
CA PRO A 240 17.81 -0.02 7.29
C PRO A 240 18.07 -1.53 7.22
N GLY A 241 17.05 -2.34 7.57
CA GLY A 241 17.12 -3.81 7.50
C GLY A 241 17.79 -4.48 8.70
N THR A 242 18.14 -3.74 9.74
CA THR A 242 18.81 -4.28 10.94
C THR A 242 17.91 -4.37 12.18
N ASP A 243 16.66 -4.01 12.03
CA ASP A 243 15.66 -3.90 13.09
C ASP A 243 15.51 -5.19 13.90
N THR A 244 15.54 -6.34 13.24
CA THR A 244 15.43 -7.67 13.87
C THR A 244 16.59 -7.95 14.83
N ALA A 245 17.81 -7.48 14.52
CA ALA A 245 18.96 -7.62 15.41
C ALA A 245 18.76 -6.82 16.70
N VAL A 246 18.23 -5.61 16.60
CA VAL A 246 17.93 -4.77 17.78
C VAL A 246 16.85 -5.41 18.66
N PHE A 247 15.78 -5.97 18.06
CA PHE A 247 14.75 -6.68 18.82
C PHE A 247 15.28 -7.94 19.51
N ALA A 248 16.17 -8.68 18.86
CA ALA A 248 16.84 -9.84 19.49
C ALA A 248 17.70 -9.41 20.68
N ALA A 249 18.47 -8.32 20.56
CA ALA A 249 19.29 -7.79 21.64
C ALA A 249 18.44 -7.20 22.78
N MET A 250 17.35 -6.53 22.48
CA MET A 250 16.40 -6.09 23.52
C MET A 250 15.82 -7.30 24.27
N ALA A 251 15.43 -8.35 23.56
CA ALA A 251 14.95 -9.59 24.17
C ALA A 251 16.02 -10.25 25.05
N TYR A 252 17.28 -10.27 24.61
CA TYR A 252 18.40 -10.76 25.41
C TYR A 252 18.51 -10.03 26.76
N VAL A 253 18.51 -8.69 26.75
CA VAL A 253 18.56 -7.88 27.99
C VAL A 253 17.37 -8.18 28.90
N ILE A 254 16.15 -8.18 28.32
CA ILE A 254 14.92 -8.41 29.09
C ILE A 254 14.92 -9.78 29.77
N VAL A 255 15.35 -10.82 29.08
CA VAL A 255 15.35 -12.18 29.62
C VAL A 255 16.51 -12.35 30.62
N ARG A 256 17.72 -11.84 30.33
CA ARG A 256 18.88 -11.92 31.19
C ARG A 256 18.69 -11.20 32.54
N GLU A 257 17.97 -10.07 32.50
CA GLU A 257 17.70 -9.27 33.70
C GLU A 257 16.40 -9.65 34.41
N ASN A 258 15.71 -10.74 33.97
CA ASN A 258 14.43 -11.21 34.48
C ASN A 258 13.31 -10.16 34.46
N LEU A 259 13.29 -9.31 33.43
CA LEU A 259 12.27 -8.27 33.20
C LEU A 259 11.10 -8.79 32.37
N HIS A 260 11.15 -10.04 31.92
CA HIS A 260 10.09 -10.69 31.14
C HIS A 260 8.88 -11.09 31.99
N ASP A 261 7.71 -11.09 31.40
CA ASP A 261 6.47 -11.56 32.03
C ASP A 261 6.35 -13.09 31.93
N LYS A 262 6.91 -13.77 32.96
CA LYS A 262 6.91 -15.24 33.01
C LYS A 262 5.50 -15.84 32.94
N HIS A 263 4.53 -15.23 33.63
CA HIS A 263 3.14 -15.72 33.63
C HIS A 263 2.54 -15.64 32.24
N PHE A 264 2.72 -14.52 31.53
CA PHE A 264 2.24 -14.36 30.18
C PHE A 264 2.88 -15.37 29.21
N ILE A 265 4.20 -15.57 29.32
CA ILE A 265 4.94 -16.52 28.48
C ILE A 265 4.39 -17.94 28.66
N ASP A 266 4.32 -18.41 29.91
CA ASP A 266 3.91 -19.77 30.22
C ASP A 266 2.45 -20.05 29.79
N THR A 267 1.57 -19.07 29.97
CA THR A 267 0.14 -19.20 29.69
C THR A 267 -0.20 -19.07 28.22
N TYR A 268 0.33 -18.05 27.54
CA TYR A 268 -0.19 -17.61 26.22
C TYR A 268 0.77 -17.84 25.07
N THR A 269 2.03 -18.24 25.30
CA THR A 269 2.99 -18.42 24.20
C THR A 269 3.40 -19.88 24.01
N PHE A 270 3.91 -20.18 22.82
CA PHE A 270 4.50 -21.47 22.46
C PHE A 270 5.90 -21.25 21.85
N GLY A 271 6.88 -22.06 22.34
CA GLY A 271 8.22 -22.10 21.78
C GLY A 271 9.13 -20.94 22.20
N PHE A 272 8.85 -20.29 23.34
CA PHE A 272 9.75 -19.28 23.92
C PHE A 272 11.14 -19.84 24.23
N ASP A 273 11.25 -21.09 24.68
CA ASP A 273 12.51 -21.78 24.96
C ASP A 273 13.43 -21.79 23.76
N ARG A 274 12.92 -22.07 22.56
CA ARG A 274 13.69 -22.03 21.32
C ARG A 274 14.22 -20.65 21.00
N PHE A 275 13.39 -19.61 21.18
CA PHE A 275 13.80 -18.23 20.96
C PHE A 275 14.83 -17.77 22.01
N ARG A 276 14.65 -18.16 23.28
CA ARG A 276 15.62 -17.93 24.35
C ARG A 276 16.98 -18.57 24.01
N ASP A 277 16.99 -19.81 23.56
CA ASP A 277 18.22 -20.52 23.19
C ASP A 277 18.97 -19.82 22.06
N TYR A 278 18.24 -19.27 21.08
CA TYR A 278 18.82 -18.44 20.02
C TYR A 278 19.43 -17.13 20.55
N ILE A 279 18.70 -16.37 21.37
CA ILE A 279 19.25 -15.08 21.87
C ILE A 279 20.44 -15.26 22.80
N PHE A 280 20.54 -16.37 23.52
CA PHE A 280 21.69 -16.73 24.34
C PHE A 280 22.79 -17.48 23.58
N GLY A 281 22.68 -17.59 22.25
CA GLY A 281 23.73 -18.19 21.42
C GLY A 281 23.87 -19.70 21.54
N LEU A 282 22.93 -20.40 22.18
CA LEU A 282 23.01 -21.86 22.34
C LEU A 282 22.80 -22.60 21.00
N GLU A 283 22.22 -21.91 20.02
CA GLU A 283 21.95 -22.50 18.70
C GLU A 283 23.10 -22.27 17.70
N ASP A 284 23.73 -21.10 17.73
CA ASP A 284 24.72 -20.67 16.72
C ASP A 284 26.07 -20.20 17.31
N GLY A 285 26.24 -20.31 18.62
CA GLY A 285 27.46 -19.90 19.33
C GLY A 285 27.61 -18.39 19.50
N VAL A 286 26.60 -17.58 19.13
CA VAL A 286 26.66 -16.12 19.19
C VAL A 286 25.57 -15.55 20.09
N GLU A 287 25.90 -14.99 21.25
CA GLU A 287 24.94 -14.26 22.07
C GLU A 287 24.48 -12.99 21.38
N LYS A 288 23.17 -12.71 21.39
CA LYS A 288 22.57 -11.53 20.73
C LYS A 288 22.61 -10.33 21.72
N THR A 289 23.80 -9.97 22.17
CA THR A 289 24.00 -8.86 23.12
C THR A 289 23.75 -7.50 22.51
N PRO A 290 23.58 -6.44 23.31
CA PRO A 290 23.51 -5.07 22.79
C PRO A 290 24.73 -4.68 21.93
N GLU A 291 25.95 -5.13 22.32
CA GLU A 291 27.20 -4.87 21.58
C GLU A 291 27.20 -5.58 20.21
N TRP A 292 26.68 -6.80 20.12
CA TRP A 292 26.45 -7.48 18.85
C TRP A 292 25.53 -6.69 17.95
N ALA A 293 24.43 -6.18 18.50
CA ALA A 293 23.46 -5.41 17.73
C ALA A 293 23.94 -4.00 17.37
N GLU A 294 24.82 -3.39 18.18
CA GLU A 294 25.46 -2.09 17.88
C GLU A 294 26.27 -2.15 16.59
N VAL A 295 27.09 -3.17 16.43
CA VAL A 295 27.89 -3.36 15.20
C VAL A 295 27.00 -3.45 13.96
N ILE A 296 25.87 -4.14 14.07
CA ILE A 296 24.94 -4.36 12.97
C ILE A 296 24.11 -3.11 12.69
N SER A 297 23.50 -2.52 13.73
CA SER A 297 22.47 -1.48 13.58
C SER A 297 23.00 -0.04 13.61
N GLY A 298 24.18 0.15 14.18
CA GLY A 298 24.73 1.47 14.45
C GLY A 298 24.12 2.17 15.67
N ILE A 299 23.21 1.51 16.39
CA ILE A 299 22.68 2.04 17.67
C ILE A 299 23.63 1.67 18.80
N PRO A 300 24.08 2.62 19.62
CA PRO A 300 24.98 2.30 20.75
C PRO A 300 24.38 1.25 21.70
N ALA A 301 25.19 0.28 22.15
CA ALA A 301 24.75 -0.82 23.02
C ALA A 301 24.06 -0.33 24.30
N VAL A 302 24.52 0.75 24.88
CA VAL A 302 23.89 1.38 26.05
C VAL A 302 22.49 1.89 25.76
N THR A 303 22.24 2.39 24.55
CA THR A 303 20.94 2.85 24.11
C THR A 303 19.99 1.66 23.89
N ILE A 304 20.46 0.57 23.28
CA ILE A 304 19.67 -0.66 23.09
C ILE A 304 19.25 -1.24 24.44
N ALA A 305 20.22 -1.37 25.38
CA ALA A 305 19.95 -1.88 26.72
C ALA A 305 18.99 -0.96 27.51
N GLY A 306 19.17 0.35 27.41
CA GLY A 306 18.29 1.33 28.03
C GLY A 306 16.84 1.23 27.47
N LEU A 307 16.68 1.15 26.16
CA LEU A 307 15.39 1.00 25.50
C LEU A 307 14.69 -0.32 25.90
N ALA A 308 15.46 -1.42 26.01
CA ALA A 308 14.95 -2.71 26.44
C ALA A 308 14.37 -2.66 27.85
N ARG A 309 15.11 -2.09 28.80
CA ARG A 309 14.68 -1.93 30.21
C ARG A 309 13.46 -1.02 30.30
N GLU A 310 13.50 0.13 29.62
CA GLU A 310 12.40 1.09 29.62
C GLU A 310 11.12 0.46 29.07
N TYR A 311 11.19 -0.26 27.95
CA TYR A 311 10.05 -0.94 27.35
C TYR A 311 9.46 -2.04 28.25
N ALA A 312 10.32 -2.85 28.86
CA ALA A 312 9.88 -3.94 29.73
C ALA A 312 9.25 -3.47 31.04
N CYS A 313 9.80 -2.39 31.65
CA CYS A 313 9.36 -1.88 32.93
C CYS A 313 8.17 -0.92 32.85
N THR A 314 7.91 -0.32 31.67
CA THR A 314 6.79 0.61 31.51
C THR A 314 5.51 -0.13 31.13
N LYS A 315 4.43 0.11 31.85
CA LYS A 315 3.12 -0.50 31.62
C LYS A 315 2.01 0.56 31.70
N PRO A 316 1.11 0.68 30.72
CA PRO A 316 1.18 0.08 29.39
C PRO A 316 2.23 0.76 28.51
N ALA A 317 2.95 -0.02 27.70
CA ALA A 317 3.82 0.48 26.65
C ALA A 317 3.38 -0.03 25.28
N ILE A 318 3.50 0.83 24.28
CA ILE A 318 3.19 0.52 22.89
C ILE A 318 4.48 0.41 22.08
N LEU A 319 4.67 -0.71 21.39
CA LEU A 319 5.66 -0.84 20.32
C LEU A 319 4.90 -0.78 18.99
N ASN A 320 4.80 0.41 18.41
CA ASN A 320 4.08 0.58 17.16
C ASN A 320 5.00 0.38 15.95
N THR A 321 5.04 -0.85 15.45
CA THR A 321 5.82 -1.24 14.27
C THR A 321 5.08 -0.88 13.00
N SER A 322 5.68 0.00 12.19
CA SER A 322 5.18 0.30 10.86
C SER A 322 5.55 -0.80 9.87
N ILE A 323 4.90 -0.77 8.71
CA ILE A 323 5.20 -1.66 7.59
C ILE A 323 6.50 -1.28 6.82
N ALA A 324 7.13 -0.15 7.15
CA ALA A 324 8.28 0.36 6.39
C ALA A 324 9.52 -0.55 6.50
N ALA A 325 9.91 -0.94 7.71
CA ALA A 325 11.00 -1.89 7.94
C ALA A 325 10.63 -3.32 7.47
N GLY A 326 9.35 -3.66 7.44
CA GLY A 326 8.86 -4.90 6.85
C GLY A 326 8.91 -4.95 5.32
N ARG A 327 9.29 -3.87 4.64
CA ARG A 327 9.55 -3.80 3.19
C ARG A 327 11.03 -3.91 2.85
N THR A 328 11.77 -4.66 3.63
CA THR A 328 13.17 -5.03 3.40
C THR A 328 13.27 -6.52 3.10
N ALA A 329 14.44 -6.95 2.67
CA ALA A 329 14.76 -8.37 2.65
C ALA A 329 14.53 -8.95 4.05
N PHE A 330 13.88 -10.10 4.11
CA PHE A 330 13.50 -10.76 5.36
C PHE A 330 12.63 -9.89 6.31
N GLY A 331 11.87 -8.95 5.77
CA GLY A 331 11.02 -8.03 6.56
C GLY A 331 9.92 -8.74 7.37
N GLU A 332 9.55 -9.98 7.05
CA GLU A 332 8.71 -10.82 7.88
C GLU A 332 9.35 -11.14 9.25
N GLN A 333 10.68 -11.22 9.32
CA GLN A 333 11.39 -11.46 10.59
C GLN A 333 11.30 -10.25 11.52
N TYR A 334 11.32 -9.04 10.97
CA TYR A 334 11.10 -7.81 11.72
C TYR A 334 9.75 -7.83 12.47
N HIS A 335 8.67 -8.16 11.78
CA HIS A 335 7.35 -8.24 12.40
C HIS A 335 7.24 -9.38 13.40
N ARG A 336 7.85 -10.54 13.12
CA ARG A 336 7.86 -11.68 14.05
C ARG A 336 8.67 -11.39 15.31
N ALA A 337 9.83 -10.74 15.18
CA ALA A 337 10.67 -10.37 16.33
C ALA A 337 10.01 -9.31 17.21
N ALA A 338 9.31 -8.34 16.60
CA ALA A 338 8.51 -7.39 17.35
C ALA A 338 7.39 -8.08 18.13
N SER A 339 6.65 -9.02 17.51
CA SER A 339 5.61 -9.81 18.17
C SER A 339 6.16 -10.66 19.32
N ALA A 340 7.38 -11.22 19.16
CA ALA A 340 8.05 -11.94 20.25
C ALA A 340 8.40 -10.99 21.41
N LEU A 341 8.92 -9.80 21.11
CA LEU A 341 9.27 -8.81 22.13
C LEU A 341 8.04 -8.31 22.90
N GLU A 342 6.93 -8.04 22.21
CA GLU A 342 5.64 -7.72 22.84
C GLU A 342 5.17 -8.86 23.75
N SER A 343 5.28 -10.11 23.30
CA SER A 343 4.83 -11.29 24.02
C SER A 343 5.63 -11.55 25.27
N ILE A 344 6.97 -11.44 25.21
CA ILE A 344 7.81 -11.71 26.39
C ILE A 344 7.70 -10.64 27.47
N THR A 345 7.21 -9.45 27.12
CA THR A 345 7.00 -8.37 28.09
C THR A 345 5.54 -8.28 28.57
N GLY A 346 4.59 -9.01 27.95
CA GLY A 346 3.17 -8.81 28.21
C GLY A 346 2.64 -7.42 27.77
N ASN A 347 3.42 -6.63 27.02
CA ASN A 347 2.99 -5.36 26.42
C ASN A 347 2.21 -5.60 25.11
N ILE A 348 1.71 -6.78 24.95
CA ILE A 348 0.94 -7.14 23.77
C ILE A 348 -0.46 -6.56 23.87
N VAL A 349 -0.80 -5.70 22.94
CA VAL A 349 -2.16 -5.25 22.75
C VAL A 349 -2.69 -5.89 21.48
N ILE A 350 -3.10 -7.15 21.61
CA ILE A 350 -3.83 -7.82 20.56
C ILE A 350 -5.25 -7.27 20.61
N ARG A 351 -5.44 -6.09 20.04
CA ARG A 351 -6.77 -5.51 19.90
C ARG A 351 -7.25 -5.68 18.47
N ASN A 352 -8.53 -5.98 18.31
CA ASN A 352 -9.22 -5.77 17.04
C ASN A 352 -9.22 -4.29 16.75
N GLY A 353 -8.21 -3.73 16.10
CA GLY A 353 -8.10 -2.31 15.80
C GLY A 353 -9.44 -1.67 15.40
N GLY A 354 -10.33 -1.49 16.36
CA GLY A 354 -11.67 -0.97 16.20
C GLY A 354 -12.53 -1.72 15.15
N ARG A 355 -12.25 -2.97 14.84
CA ARG A 355 -13.00 -3.69 13.81
C ARG A 355 -13.94 -4.73 14.40
N PRO A 356 -15.24 -4.47 14.39
CA PRO A 356 -16.23 -5.52 14.26
C PRO A 356 -16.46 -5.89 12.78
N ILE A 357 -15.61 -5.44 11.84
CA ILE A 357 -15.79 -5.81 10.45
C ILE A 357 -15.20 -7.20 10.29
N SER A 358 -16.05 -8.18 10.53
CA SER A 358 -15.77 -9.54 10.15
C SER A 358 -15.49 -9.59 8.64
N ARG A 359 -14.73 -10.57 8.21
CA ARG A 359 -14.60 -10.92 6.79
C ARG A 359 -15.95 -10.99 6.09
N ASP A 360 -16.98 -11.29 6.85
CA ASP A 360 -18.34 -11.46 6.39
C ASP A 360 -18.96 -10.12 5.97
N LEU A 361 -18.76 -9.02 6.72
CA LEU A 361 -19.20 -7.69 6.29
C LEU A 361 -18.50 -7.19 5.02
N MET A 362 -17.25 -7.56 4.81
CA MET A 362 -16.58 -7.27 3.53
C MET A 362 -17.12 -8.14 2.39
N ARG A 363 -17.54 -9.39 2.65
CA ARG A 363 -18.10 -10.28 1.64
C ARG A 363 -19.49 -9.85 1.20
N ILE A 364 -20.34 -9.40 2.11
CA ILE A 364 -21.70 -8.95 1.79
C ILE A 364 -21.72 -7.68 0.93
N THR A 365 -20.63 -6.89 0.94
CA THR A 365 -20.48 -5.72 0.06
C THR A 365 -19.82 -6.05 -1.28
N GLN A 366 -19.61 -7.34 -1.60
CA GLN A 366 -18.99 -7.73 -2.87
C GLN A 366 -20.03 -7.99 -3.96
N ILE A 367 -19.65 -7.71 -5.21
CA ILE A 367 -20.39 -8.17 -6.38
C ILE A 367 -20.20 -9.70 -6.47
N PRO A 368 -21.27 -10.50 -6.57
CA PRO A 368 -21.14 -11.93 -6.76
C PRO A 368 -20.34 -12.25 -8.03
N SER A 369 -19.43 -13.19 -7.95
CA SER A 369 -18.61 -13.64 -9.08
C SER A 369 -18.56 -15.17 -9.11
N PRO A 370 -18.55 -15.81 -10.28
CA PRO A 370 -18.27 -17.23 -10.37
C PRO A 370 -16.83 -17.49 -9.91
N PRO A 371 -16.49 -18.74 -9.56
CA PRO A 371 -15.12 -19.12 -9.25
C PRO A 371 -14.17 -18.87 -10.43
N ASN A 372 -12.92 -18.58 -10.13
CA ASN A 372 -11.87 -18.47 -11.15
C ASN A 372 -11.45 -19.87 -11.60
N GLN A 373 -11.84 -20.29 -12.80
CA GLN A 373 -11.58 -21.64 -13.32
C GLN A 373 -10.07 -21.95 -13.38
N VAL A 374 -9.24 -20.96 -13.70
CA VAL A 374 -7.77 -21.14 -13.70
C VAL A 374 -7.22 -21.53 -12.32
N GLU A 375 -7.85 -21.07 -11.24
CA GLU A 375 -7.48 -21.46 -9.87
C GLU A 375 -8.03 -22.84 -9.49
N LEU A 376 -9.20 -23.21 -10.00
CA LEU A 376 -9.78 -24.53 -9.74
C LEU A 376 -9.01 -25.64 -10.47
N ASP A 377 -8.52 -25.35 -11.68
CA ASP A 377 -7.79 -26.32 -12.52
C ASP A 377 -6.34 -26.52 -12.07
N ALA A 378 -5.82 -25.61 -11.24
CA ALA A 378 -4.44 -25.70 -10.81
C ALA A 378 -4.26 -26.78 -9.72
N SER A 379 -3.35 -27.72 -9.95
CA SER A 379 -2.91 -28.64 -8.89
C SER A 379 -2.27 -27.87 -7.74
N SER A 380 -2.69 -28.12 -6.51
CA SER A 380 -2.16 -27.44 -5.33
C SER A 380 -0.73 -27.88 -5.06
N ARG A 381 0.28 -27.15 -5.55
CA ARG A 381 1.68 -27.31 -5.12
C ARG A 381 1.98 -26.68 -3.75
N TRP A 382 1.17 -25.73 -3.34
CA TRP A 382 1.23 -25.06 -2.05
C TRP A 382 -0.19 -24.99 -1.51
N ASN A 383 -0.46 -25.75 -0.47
CA ASN A 383 -1.67 -25.50 0.31
C ASN A 383 -1.72 -24.01 0.62
N ALA A 384 -2.88 -23.43 0.42
CA ALA A 384 -3.16 -22.02 0.64
C ALA A 384 -2.35 -21.46 1.81
N LEU A 385 -1.72 -20.32 1.61
CA LEU A 385 -1.06 -19.62 2.71
C LEU A 385 -2.07 -19.52 3.86
N PRO A 386 -1.88 -20.21 5.00
CA PRO A 386 -2.94 -20.46 6.01
C PRO A 386 -3.59 -19.18 6.50
N TYR A 387 -2.81 -18.07 6.56
CA TYR A 387 -3.27 -16.77 7.02
C TYR A 387 -4.21 -16.04 6.03
N ARG A 388 -4.38 -16.55 4.80
CA ARG A 388 -5.33 -16.02 3.82
C ARG A 388 -6.65 -16.76 3.80
N GLY A 389 -6.87 -17.63 4.79
CA GLY A 389 -8.15 -18.33 5.00
C GLY A 389 -8.46 -19.40 3.98
N GLY A 390 -7.46 -20.12 3.52
CA GLY A 390 -7.63 -21.36 2.78
C GLY A 390 -8.15 -21.25 1.34
N SER A 391 -8.47 -20.04 0.86
CA SER A 391 -9.19 -19.86 -0.41
C SER A 391 -8.32 -19.42 -1.59
N VAL A 392 -7.00 -19.27 -1.41
CA VAL A 392 -6.10 -18.80 -2.46
C VAL A 392 -5.16 -19.92 -2.87
N ASN A 393 -5.39 -20.50 -4.04
CA ASN A 393 -4.43 -21.44 -4.63
C ASN A 393 -3.23 -20.66 -5.18
N SER A 394 -2.14 -20.60 -4.41
CA SER A 394 -0.94 -19.85 -4.78
C SER A 394 -0.23 -20.43 -6.01
N SER A 395 -0.45 -21.71 -6.35
CA SER A 395 0.13 -22.34 -7.54
C SER A 395 -0.44 -21.82 -8.86
N ALA A 396 -1.65 -21.25 -8.83
CA ALA A 396 -2.29 -20.61 -9.98
C ALA A 396 -2.06 -19.10 -10.05
N ARG A 397 -1.33 -18.53 -9.08
CA ARG A 397 -1.17 -17.07 -8.96
C ARG A 397 0.29 -16.65 -9.01
N VAL A 398 0.52 -15.40 -9.34
CA VAL A 398 1.86 -14.78 -9.36
C VAL A 398 1.96 -13.77 -8.22
N ASN A 399 3.08 -13.78 -7.47
CA ASN A 399 3.34 -12.72 -6.49
C ASN A 399 3.43 -11.37 -7.21
N VAL A 400 2.79 -10.35 -6.66
CA VAL A 400 2.75 -9.00 -7.27
C VAL A 400 4.14 -8.43 -7.56
N SER A 401 5.14 -8.78 -6.75
CA SER A 401 6.52 -8.34 -6.94
C SER A 401 7.28 -9.11 -8.02
N LEU A 402 6.71 -10.19 -8.57
CA LEU A 402 7.39 -11.08 -9.52
C LEU A 402 6.72 -11.09 -10.90
N LEU A 403 5.81 -10.16 -11.18
CA LEU A 403 5.09 -10.14 -12.46
C LEU A 403 6.02 -10.01 -13.68
N ALA A 404 7.06 -9.16 -13.59
CA ALA A 404 8.04 -9.02 -14.66
C ALA A 404 8.79 -10.33 -14.92
N ASP A 405 9.25 -10.99 -13.87
CA ASP A 405 9.89 -12.31 -13.96
C ASP A 405 8.95 -13.36 -14.57
N ALA A 406 7.70 -13.36 -14.12
CA ALA A 406 6.70 -14.30 -14.61
C ALA A 406 6.45 -14.13 -16.11
N ILE A 407 6.36 -12.90 -16.61
CA ILE A 407 6.19 -12.60 -18.03
C ILE A 407 7.44 -13.02 -18.82
N LEU A 408 8.64 -12.75 -18.29
CA LEU A 408 9.90 -13.03 -18.98
C LEU A 408 10.22 -14.52 -19.05
N LYS A 409 9.96 -15.25 -17.97
CA LYS A 409 10.39 -16.65 -17.79
C LYS A 409 9.28 -17.67 -18.05
N GLY A 410 8.02 -17.29 -17.86
CA GLY A 410 6.86 -18.15 -18.10
C GLY A 410 6.95 -19.52 -17.42
N LYS A 411 6.36 -20.53 -18.04
CA LYS A 411 6.38 -21.92 -17.54
C LYS A 411 7.80 -22.48 -17.36
N ALA A 412 8.72 -22.12 -18.24
CA ALA A 412 10.12 -22.54 -18.16
C ALA A 412 10.80 -22.03 -16.88
N GLY A 413 10.36 -20.88 -16.34
CA GLY A 413 10.80 -20.32 -15.07
C GLY A 413 10.01 -20.81 -13.84
N GLY A 414 9.12 -21.80 -14.00
CA GLY A 414 8.30 -22.35 -12.91
C GLY A 414 7.01 -21.58 -12.63
N TYR A 415 6.63 -20.63 -13.49
CA TYR A 415 5.38 -19.88 -13.36
C TYR A 415 4.19 -20.67 -13.94
N PRO A 416 2.94 -20.33 -13.51
CA PRO A 416 1.74 -21.05 -13.93
C PRO A 416 1.51 -21.11 -15.44
N ALA A 417 1.88 -20.05 -16.17
CA ALA A 417 1.62 -19.91 -17.59
C ALA A 417 2.68 -19.08 -18.31
N ASP A 418 2.64 -19.13 -19.66
CA ASP A 418 3.31 -18.18 -20.54
C ASP A 418 2.34 -17.02 -20.81
N TYR A 419 2.62 -15.86 -20.23
CA TYR A 419 1.71 -14.73 -20.25
C TYR A 419 1.77 -13.96 -21.56
N LYS A 420 0.61 -13.57 -22.08
CA LYS A 420 0.44 -12.92 -23.38
C LYS A 420 -0.41 -11.66 -23.33
N PHE A 421 -1.36 -11.62 -22.42
CA PHE A 421 -2.26 -10.50 -22.21
C PHE A 421 -2.08 -9.95 -20.80
N LEU A 422 -1.96 -8.63 -20.68
CA LEU A 422 -1.92 -7.94 -19.40
C LEU A 422 -2.94 -6.81 -19.36
N TRP A 423 -3.87 -6.87 -18.41
CA TRP A 423 -4.76 -5.77 -18.11
C TRP A 423 -4.32 -5.08 -16.83
N LEU A 424 -3.98 -3.80 -16.93
CA LEU A 424 -3.59 -2.95 -15.82
C LEU A 424 -4.71 -1.95 -15.51
N SER A 425 -5.24 -2.00 -14.29
CA SER A 425 -6.39 -1.18 -13.87
C SER A 425 -6.06 -0.41 -12.60
N ASN A 426 -6.40 0.88 -12.55
CA ASN A 426 -6.20 1.70 -11.36
C ASN A 426 -4.74 1.70 -10.84
N THR A 427 -3.75 1.55 -11.72
CA THR A 427 -2.35 1.34 -11.33
C THR A 427 -1.37 2.01 -12.27
N ASN A 428 -0.36 2.66 -11.71
CA ASN A 428 0.85 3.03 -12.44
C ASN A 428 1.96 2.04 -12.07
N TYR A 429 1.93 0.86 -12.69
CA TYR A 429 2.71 -0.32 -12.33
C TYR A 429 4.23 -0.07 -12.32
N LEU A 430 4.76 0.65 -13.32
CA LEU A 430 6.19 1.03 -13.40
C LEU A 430 6.65 1.87 -12.20
N ASN A 431 5.73 2.56 -11.52
CA ASN A 431 6.02 3.35 -10.33
C ASN A 431 5.74 2.62 -9.01
N GLN A 432 5.46 1.32 -9.05
CA GLN A 432 5.13 0.55 -7.86
C GLN A 432 6.17 -0.51 -7.53
N LEU A 433 6.83 -1.08 -8.55
CA LEU A 433 7.75 -2.20 -8.38
C LEU A 433 9.15 -1.85 -8.89
N GLY A 434 10.15 -2.53 -8.33
CA GLY A 434 11.56 -2.33 -8.67
C GLY A 434 11.93 -2.81 -10.07
N GLU A 435 13.18 -2.56 -10.47
CA GLU A 435 13.74 -2.96 -11.77
C GLU A 435 12.85 -2.52 -12.94
N VAL A 436 12.61 -1.20 -13.04
CA VAL A 436 11.75 -0.64 -14.10
C VAL A 436 12.18 -1.12 -15.49
N ASN A 437 13.49 -1.14 -15.78
CA ASN A 437 14.00 -1.59 -17.08
C ASN A 437 13.62 -3.05 -17.39
N LYS A 438 13.69 -3.95 -16.40
CA LYS A 438 13.24 -5.33 -16.52
C LYS A 438 11.73 -5.43 -16.76
N THR A 439 10.96 -4.56 -16.09
CA THR A 439 9.49 -4.50 -16.30
C THR A 439 9.17 -3.99 -17.71
N ILE A 440 9.93 -3.03 -18.23
CA ILE A 440 9.80 -2.55 -19.61
C ILE A 440 10.11 -3.71 -20.60
N GLU A 441 11.18 -4.47 -20.36
CA GLU A 441 11.50 -5.65 -21.17
C GLU A 441 10.34 -6.68 -21.16
N ALA A 442 9.78 -6.94 -19.97
CA ALA A 442 8.62 -7.82 -19.83
C ALA A 442 7.42 -7.32 -20.65
N PHE A 443 7.13 -6.03 -20.59
CA PHE A 443 6.03 -5.44 -21.37
C PHE A 443 6.25 -5.58 -22.89
N GLN A 444 7.48 -5.51 -23.36
CA GLN A 444 7.77 -5.72 -24.79
C GLN A 444 7.49 -7.14 -25.28
N LYS A 445 7.53 -8.14 -24.39
CA LYS A 445 7.24 -9.56 -24.74
C LYS A 445 5.76 -9.91 -24.77
N LEU A 446 4.88 -9.05 -24.23
CA LEU A 446 3.45 -9.26 -24.25
C LEU A 446 2.87 -8.99 -25.63
N GLU A 447 1.90 -9.79 -26.04
CA GLU A 447 1.19 -9.59 -27.31
C GLU A 447 0.18 -8.45 -27.20
N PHE A 448 -0.48 -8.30 -26.05
CA PHE A 448 -1.44 -7.22 -25.83
C PHE A 448 -1.44 -6.68 -24.39
N ILE A 449 -1.47 -5.35 -24.27
CA ILE A 449 -1.57 -4.66 -22.97
C ILE A 449 -2.76 -3.70 -23.03
N LEU A 450 -3.73 -3.93 -22.14
CA LEU A 450 -4.86 -3.05 -21.88
C LEU A 450 -4.63 -2.23 -20.62
N VAL A 451 -4.81 -0.93 -20.68
CA VAL A 451 -4.76 -0.04 -19.51
C VAL A 451 -6.06 0.73 -19.36
N THR A 452 -6.63 0.74 -18.17
CA THR A 452 -7.75 1.61 -17.79
C THR A 452 -7.24 2.67 -16.81
N GLU A 453 -7.19 3.94 -17.23
CA GLU A 453 -6.51 5.01 -16.50
C GLU A 453 -7.15 6.39 -16.74
N GLN A 454 -6.88 7.35 -15.84
CA GLN A 454 -7.31 8.74 -15.95
C GLN A 454 -6.28 9.63 -16.67
N PHE A 455 -5.02 9.23 -16.71
CA PHE A 455 -3.89 9.99 -17.25
C PHE A 455 -2.96 9.10 -18.06
N MET A 456 -2.19 9.71 -18.97
CA MET A 456 -1.12 9.01 -19.66
C MET A 456 0.08 8.82 -18.73
N SER A 457 -0.09 7.91 -17.74
CA SER A 457 0.94 7.57 -16.76
C SER A 457 2.15 6.89 -17.40
N SER A 458 3.25 6.75 -16.66
CA SER A 458 4.44 6.02 -17.13
C SER A 458 4.07 4.64 -17.69
N THR A 459 3.15 3.95 -17.03
CA THR A 459 2.65 2.62 -17.43
C THR A 459 1.74 2.66 -18.66
N ALA A 460 0.86 3.65 -18.74
CA ALA A 460 -0.11 3.77 -19.84
C ALA A 460 0.57 3.94 -21.21
N LYS A 461 1.77 4.51 -21.26
CA LYS A 461 2.57 4.64 -22.49
C LYS A 461 2.93 3.30 -23.14
N TYR A 462 2.87 2.20 -22.40
CA TYR A 462 3.18 0.85 -22.90
C TYR A 462 1.94 0.06 -23.35
N ALA A 463 0.74 0.63 -23.21
CA ALA A 463 -0.50 -0.02 -23.61
C ALA A 463 -0.68 -0.09 -25.13
N ASP A 464 -1.43 -1.09 -25.59
CA ASP A 464 -1.96 -1.15 -26.97
C ASP A 464 -3.29 -0.39 -27.08
N ILE A 465 -4.12 -0.48 -26.03
CA ILE A 465 -5.34 0.29 -25.86
C ILE A 465 -5.35 0.93 -24.47
N VAL A 466 -5.68 2.22 -24.40
CA VAL A 466 -5.95 2.94 -23.15
C VAL A 466 -7.42 3.36 -23.13
N LEU A 467 -8.15 2.92 -22.09
CA LEU A 467 -9.55 3.28 -21.88
C LEU A 467 -9.67 4.32 -20.76
N PRO A 468 -10.32 5.49 -21.02
CA PRO A 468 -10.45 6.56 -20.05
C PRO A 468 -11.46 6.19 -18.96
N VAL A 469 -11.05 6.33 -17.68
CA VAL A 469 -11.92 6.03 -16.54
C VAL A 469 -12.37 7.27 -15.80
N CYS A 470 -13.58 7.21 -15.24
CA CYS A 470 -14.12 8.22 -14.33
C CYS A 470 -13.30 8.35 -13.07
N SER A 471 -13.17 9.57 -12.53
CA SER A 471 -12.77 9.78 -11.14
C SER A 471 -13.91 9.38 -10.20
N PHE A 472 -13.61 9.24 -8.90
CA PHE A 472 -14.64 8.92 -7.90
C PHE A 472 -15.73 10.01 -7.77
N LEU A 473 -15.49 11.24 -8.24
CA LEU A 473 -16.48 12.33 -8.25
C LEU A 473 -17.46 12.26 -9.44
N GLU A 474 -17.24 11.34 -10.37
CA GLU A 474 -18.03 11.15 -11.59
C GLU A 474 -18.86 9.86 -11.59
N ARG A 475 -18.80 9.07 -10.50
CA ARG A 475 -19.53 7.80 -10.34
C ARG A 475 -19.94 7.59 -8.88
N ASN A 476 -20.87 6.68 -8.63
CA ASN A 476 -21.21 6.23 -7.29
C ASN A 476 -20.40 4.99 -6.91
N ASP A 477 -19.96 4.91 -5.64
CA ASP A 477 -19.29 3.73 -5.10
C ASP A 477 -19.55 3.64 -3.58
N LEU A 478 -19.27 2.49 -2.98
CA LEU A 478 -19.30 2.31 -1.53
C LEU A 478 -17.86 2.22 -1.00
N TYR A 479 -17.49 3.14 -0.15
CA TYR A 479 -16.28 3.02 0.65
C TYR A 479 -16.55 2.10 1.84
N ALA A 480 -15.94 0.92 1.86
CA ALA A 480 -15.95 0.01 2.99
C ALA A 480 -14.55 0.03 3.64
N PRO A 481 -14.42 0.34 4.93
CA PRO A 481 -13.12 0.62 5.52
C PRO A 481 -12.26 -0.63 5.66
N ARG A 482 -10.98 -0.48 5.37
CA ARG A 482 -9.95 -1.44 5.79
C ARG A 482 -9.48 -1.19 7.21
N THR A 483 -9.53 0.08 7.65
CA THR A 483 -9.15 0.55 8.97
C THR A 483 -10.12 1.64 9.44
N GLY A 484 -10.34 1.80 10.74
CA GLY A 484 -11.01 2.95 11.31
C GLY A 484 -12.55 2.99 11.27
N GLY A 485 -13.23 1.94 10.80
CA GLY A 485 -14.69 1.80 10.94
C GLY A 485 -15.57 2.83 10.23
N ALA A 486 -15.01 3.61 9.29
CA ALA A 486 -15.77 4.61 8.55
C ALA A 486 -16.29 4.05 7.23
N TYR A 487 -17.61 3.98 7.05
CA TYR A 487 -18.26 3.72 5.75
C TYR A 487 -18.69 5.03 5.11
N ALA A 488 -18.65 5.09 3.79
CA ALA A 488 -19.10 6.28 3.09
C ALA A 488 -19.70 5.92 1.72
N ILE A 489 -20.64 6.71 1.25
CA ILE A 489 -21.00 6.70 -0.17
C ILE A 489 -20.09 7.70 -0.88
N LEU A 490 -19.36 7.20 -1.87
CA LEU A 490 -18.67 8.05 -2.84
C LEU A 490 -19.73 8.59 -3.81
N ASN A 491 -20.41 9.67 -3.39
CA ASN A 491 -21.49 10.25 -4.15
C ASN A 491 -20.97 10.89 -5.43
N LYS A 492 -21.57 10.55 -6.57
CA LYS A 492 -21.35 11.23 -7.84
C LYS A 492 -21.68 12.71 -7.70
N ALA A 493 -20.72 13.57 -8.00
CA ALA A 493 -20.84 15.02 -7.94
C ALA A 493 -21.11 15.66 -9.29
N ILE A 494 -20.54 15.13 -10.36
CA ILE A 494 -20.66 15.61 -11.74
C ILE A 494 -20.85 14.44 -12.70
N GLU A 495 -21.38 14.72 -13.87
CA GLU A 495 -21.39 13.75 -14.97
C GLU A 495 -19.96 13.46 -15.46
N PRO A 496 -19.71 12.26 -16.01
CA PRO A 496 -18.42 11.90 -16.59
C PRO A 496 -17.94 12.92 -17.61
N LEU A 497 -16.64 13.27 -17.54
CA LEU A 497 -16.02 14.19 -18.48
C LEU A 497 -15.63 13.47 -19.76
N GLY A 498 -15.88 14.10 -20.89
CA GLY A 498 -15.63 13.52 -22.21
C GLY A 498 -16.44 12.24 -22.43
N GLU A 499 -15.74 11.18 -22.82
CA GLU A 499 -16.32 9.85 -23.02
C GLU A 499 -15.89 8.86 -21.92
N SER A 500 -15.40 9.34 -20.75
CA SER A 500 -14.96 8.47 -19.65
C SER A 500 -16.11 7.61 -19.14
N LYS A 501 -15.81 6.38 -18.77
CA LYS A 501 -16.76 5.42 -18.18
C LYS A 501 -16.27 4.93 -16.82
N SER A 502 -17.20 4.47 -15.97
CA SER A 502 -16.82 3.78 -14.74
C SER A 502 -16.21 2.40 -15.08
N GLN A 503 -15.44 1.84 -14.16
CA GLN A 503 -14.82 0.52 -14.35
C GLN A 503 -15.89 -0.57 -14.56
N LEU A 504 -17.02 -0.47 -13.84
CA LEU A 504 -18.15 -1.39 -14.05
C LEU A 504 -18.71 -1.30 -15.47
N GLN A 505 -18.93 -0.08 -15.97
CA GLN A 505 -19.43 0.16 -17.34
C GLN A 505 -18.43 -0.31 -18.41
N ILE A 506 -17.13 -0.16 -18.18
CA ILE A 506 -16.09 -0.67 -19.10
C ILE A 506 -16.15 -2.21 -19.15
N CYS A 507 -16.23 -2.84 -17.99
CA CYS A 507 -16.32 -4.30 -17.91
C CYS A 507 -17.63 -4.82 -18.54
N GLU A 508 -18.75 -4.13 -18.34
CA GLU A 508 -20.04 -4.46 -18.96
C GLU A 508 -19.97 -4.36 -20.49
N ALA A 509 -19.36 -3.30 -21.01
CA ALA A 509 -19.20 -3.12 -22.45
C ALA A 509 -18.29 -4.19 -23.07
N ILE A 510 -17.17 -4.56 -22.40
CA ILE A 510 -16.31 -5.67 -22.84
C ILE A 510 -17.06 -7.01 -22.74
N ALA A 511 -17.85 -7.23 -21.69
CA ALA A 511 -18.69 -8.44 -21.54
C ALA A 511 -19.63 -8.62 -22.73
N SER A 512 -20.32 -7.54 -23.13
CA SER A 512 -21.20 -7.54 -24.28
C SER A 512 -20.48 -7.95 -25.56
N GLU A 513 -19.29 -7.40 -25.84
CA GLU A 513 -18.47 -7.78 -27.02
C GLU A 513 -17.95 -9.23 -26.94
N LEU A 514 -17.78 -9.75 -25.74
CA LEU A 514 -17.41 -11.16 -25.51
C LEU A 514 -18.60 -12.12 -25.65
N GLY A 515 -19.84 -11.62 -25.71
CA GLY A 515 -21.08 -12.39 -25.74
C GLY A 515 -21.57 -12.84 -24.36
N ILE A 516 -21.12 -12.18 -23.29
CA ILE A 516 -21.54 -12.41 -21.90
C ILE A 516 -22.74 -11.48 -21.61
N THR A 517 -23.93 -12.04 -21.42
CA THR A 517 -25.19 -11.28 -21.31
C THR A 517 -25.63 -11.01 -19.88
N ASP A 518 -25.07 -11.72 -18.89
CA ASP A 518 -25.46 -11.67 -17.48
C ASP A 518 -24.39 -11.01 -16.58
N TYR A 519 -23.54 -10.16 -17.18
CA TYR A 519 -22.49 -9.52 -16.42
C TYR A 519 -23.01 -8.50 -15.41
N ASN A 520 -23.94 -7.64 -15.81
CA ASN A 520 -24.48 -6.59 -14.95
C ASN A 520 -25.98 -6.37 -15.21
N ASP A 521 -26.77 -6.23 -14.13
CA ASP A 521 -28.22 -6.03 -14.17
C ASP A 521 -28.66 -4.77 -13.41
N ARG A 522 -27.69 -3.96 -12.93
CA ARG A 522 -27.96 -2.84 -12.02
C ARG A 522 -27.09 -1.64 -12.32
N SER A 523 -27.64 -0.46 -12.04
CA SER A 523 -26.85 0.78 -11.96
C SER A 523 -25.93 0.81 -10.75
N ASP A 524 -24.90 1.67 -10.79
CA ASP A 524 -24.02 1.91 -9.65
C ASP A 524 -24.80 2.24 -8.36
N GLU A 525 -25.86 3.05 -8.48
CA GLU A 525 -26.71 3.42 -7.34
C GLU A 525 -27.46 2.23 -6.75
N GLU A 526 -28.03 1.37 -7.59
CA GLU A 526 -28.75 0.17 -7.15
C GLU A 526 -27.82 -0.83 -6.47
N TRP A 527 -26.60 -1.00 -6.98
CA TRP A 527 -25.57 -1.81 -6.31
C TRP A 527 -25.22 -1.26 -4.94
N VAL A 528 -24.90 0.04 -4.83
CA VAL A 528 -24.56 0.67 -3.55
C VAL A 528 -25.72 0.58 -2.57
N ARG A 529 -26.95 0.81 -3.03
CA ARG A 529 -28.17 0.66 -2.21
C ARG A 529 -28.33 -0.76 -1.68
N SER A 530 -28.15 -1.77 -2.53
CA SER A 530 -28.22 -3.17 -2.14
C SER A 530 -27.15 -3.53 -1.10
N MET A 531 -25.92 -3.04 -1.28
CA MET A 531 -24.82 -3.25 -0.32
C MET A 531 -25.12 -2.62 1.05
N VAL A 532 -25.64 -1.39 1.06
CA VAL A 532 -26.01 -0.69 2.30
C VAL A 532 -27.17 -1.40 3.01
N THR A 533 -28.15 -1.90 2.27
CA THR A 533 -29.26 -2.67 2.84
C THR A 533 -28.75 -3.91 3.55
N LYS A 534 -27.90 -4.69 2.90
CA LYS A 534 -27.28 -5.88 3.53
C LYS A 534 -26.44 -5.55 4.77
N LEU A 535 -25.71 -4.41 4.75
CA LEU A 535 -24.99 -3.96 5.95
C LEU A 535 -25.93 -3.62 7.10
N SER A 536 -27.11 -3.04 6.81
CA SER A 536 -28.12 -2.68 7.82
C SER A 536 -28.81 -3.91 8.44
N GLU A 537 -28.78 -5.05 7.75
CA GLU A 537 -29.29 -6.34 8.26
C GLU A 537 -28.31 -6.99 9.27
N GLU A 538 -27.01 -6.72 9.12
CA GLU A 538 -25.97 -7.36 9.93
C GLU A 538 -25.51 -6.50 11.13
N VAL A 539 -25.58 -5.20 11.03
CA VAL A 539 -25.12 -4.26 12.06
C VAL A 539 -26.02 -3.04 12.15
N GLU A 540 -25.99 -2.33 13.28
CA GLU A 540 -26.65 -1.01 13.40
C GLU A 540 -26.05 -0.03 12.38
N PHE A 541 -26.74 0.21 11.27
CA PHE A 541 -26.26 0.98 10.16
C PHE A 541 -27.35 1.91 9.60
N PRO A 542 -27.03 3.13 9.16
CA PRO A 542 -28.03 4.03 8.61
C PRO A 542 -28.56 3.54 7.27
N SER A 543 -29.83 3.86 6.98
CA SER A 543 -30.39 3.57 5.66
C SER A 543 -29.60 4.29 4.56
N TYR A 544 -29.70 3.77 3.32
CA TYR A 544 -29.04 4.36 2.16
C TYR A 544 -29.29 5.87 2.01
N ASN A 545 -30.53 6.32 2.17
CA ASN A 545 -30.87 7.74 2.00
C ASN A 545 -30.22 8.63 3.07
N ILE A 546 -30.13 8.15 4.30
CA ILE A 546 -29.43 8.85 5.38
C ILE A 546 -27.93 8.91 5.11
N LEU A 547 -27.33 7.78 4.74
CA LEU A 547 -25.90 7.70 4.44
C LEU A 547 -25.53 8.57 3.24
N ARG A 548 -26.34 8.53 2.16
CA ARG A 548 -26.16 9.38 0.99
C ARG A 548 -26.16 10.87 1.32
N LYS A 549 -27.11 11.30 2.17
CA LYS A 549 -27.20 12.70 2.61
C LYS A 549 -26.02 13.13 3.49
N ARG A 550 -25.58 12.25 4.37
CA ARG A 550 -24.44 12.52 5.28
C ARG A 550 -23.09 12.40 4.59
N GLY A 551 -22.96 11.51 3.61
CA GLY A 551 -21.71 11.15 2.93
C GLY A 551 -20.88 10.11 3.66
N ILE A 552 -20.85 10.14 5.00
CA ILE A 552 -20.05 9.26 5.84
C ILE A 552 -20.83 8.77 7.07
N HIS A 553 -20.54 7.55 7.50
CA HIS A 553 -20.97 6.98 8.78
C HIS A 553 -19.79 6.29 9.46
N ARG A 554 -19.57 6.63 10.74
CA ARG A 554 -18.57 5.96 11.57
C ARG A 554 -19.28 5.02 12.52
N LEU A 555 -18.89 3.76 12.48
CA LEU A 555 -19.37 2.80 13.44
C LEU A 555 -18.91 3.21 14.83
N LYS A 556 -19.86 3.28 15.77
CA LYS A 556 -19.55 3.46 17.19
C LYS A 556 -19.05 2.12 17.71
N PHE A 557 -17.80 2.05 18.04
CA PHE A 557 -17.26 0.91 18.76
C PHE A 557 -17.54 1.15 20.25
N GLY A 558 -18.08 0.13 20.93
CA GLY A 558 -18.11 0.10 22.39
C GLY A 558 -16.69 0.22 22.96
N LYS A 559 -16.54 0.31 24.29
CA LYS A 559 -15.21 0.32 24.93
C LYS A 559 -14.34 -0.73 24.26
N SER A 560 -13.20 -0.31 23.72
CA SER A 560 -12.33 -1.20 22.94
C SER A 560 -11.99 -2.42 23.80
N THR A 561 -12.49 -3.57 23.39
CA THR A 561 -12.11 -4.84 24.02
C THR A 561 -10.86 -5.33 23.30
N PRO A 562 -9.80 -5.69 24.02
CA PRO A 562 -8.66 -6.36 23.39
C PRO A 562 -9.15 -7.54 22.54
N VAL A 563 -8.63 -7.72 21.36
CA VAL A 563 -9.08 -8.80 20.45
C VAL A 563 -8.84 -10.16 21.04
N ALA A 564 -7.74 -10.29 21.74
CA ALA A 564 -7.41 -11.48 22.47
C ALA A 564 -7.90 -11.41 23.93
N LYS A 565 -8.80 -10.46 24.28
CA LYS A 565 -9.28 -10.39 25.66
C LYS A 565 -9.96 -11.70 26.07
N LYS A 566 -10.74 -12.29 25.16
CA LYS A 566 -11.39 -13.58 25.41
C LYS A 566 -10.38 -14.72 25.43
N GLU A 567 -9.40 -14.69 24.54
CA GLU A 567 -8.30 -15.65 24.52
C GLU A 567 -7.35 -15.43 25.70
N LEU A 568 -7.17 -14.19 26.16
CA LEU A 568 -6.33 -13.83 27.29
C LEU A 568 -7.06 -14.00 28.64
N GLU A 569 -8.38 -13.84 28.70
CA GLU A 569 -9.17 -14.04 29.92
C GLU A 569 -9.59 -15.49 30.14
N ASP A 570 -9.72 -16.25 29.06
CA ASP A 570 -10.07 -17.67 29.10
C ASP A 570 -9.37 -18.46 27.99
N PRO A 571 -8.09 -18.77 28.17
CA PRO A 571 -7.29 -19.47 27.17
C PRO A 571 -7.75 -20.89 26.87
N GLU A 572 -8.56 -21.51 27.75
CA GLU A 572 -9.09 -22.85 27.53
C GLU A 572 -10.30 -22.84 26.58
N GLN A 573 -11.09 -21.76 26.58
CA GLN A 573 -12.32 -21.67 25.77
C GLN A 573 -12.10 -21.04 24.36
N LYS A 574 -11.09 -20.20 24.17
CA LYS A 574 -10.83 -19.55 22.89
C LYS A 574 -9.34 -19.46 22.59
N SER A 575 -8.82 -20.52 22.02
CA SER A 575 -7.45 -20.55 21.53
C SER A 575 -7.23 -19.69 20.29
N PHE A 576 -6.00 -19.23 20.11
CA PHE A 576 -5.56 -18.65 18.83
C PHE A 576 -5.71 -19.69 17.70
N PRO A 577 -6.04 -19.29 16.46
CA PRO A 577 -6.12 -20.21 15.33
C PRO A 577 -4.73 -20.60 14.80
N THR A 578 -3.84 -20.98 15.71
CA THR A 578 -2.52 -21.55 15.47
C THR A 578 -2.52 -23.03 15.81
N PRO A 579 -1.57 -23.85 15.33
CA PRO A 579 -1.50 -25.27 15.68
C PRO A 579 -1.40 -25.55 17.18
N SER A 580 -0.73 -24.68 17.94
CA SER A 580 -0.62 -24.80 19.40
C SER A 580 -1.81 -24.24 20.17
N GLY A 581 -2.71 -23.53 19.52
CA GLY A 581 -3.73 -22.74 20.18
C GLY A 581 -3.21 -21.50 20.91
N LYS A 582 -1.93 -21.18 20.83
CA LYS A 582 -1.23 -20.08 21.51
C LYS A 582 -0.55 -19.14 20.52
N ILE A 583 0.05 -18.06 21.03
CA ILE A 583 0.94 -17.17 20.27
C ILE A 583 2.21 -17.95 19.97
N GLU A 584 2.47 -18.24 18.69
CA GLU A 584 3.64 -19.03 18.29
C GLU A 584 4.86 -18.14 18.06
N ILE A 585 5.77 -18.06 19.05
CA ILE A 585 7.12 -17.52 18.89
C ILE A 585 7.93 -18.50 18.02
N TYR A 586 7.79 -19.82 18.28
CA TYR A 586 8.20 -20.89 17.37
C TYR A 586 6.98 -21.30 16.53
N SER A 587 7.03 -21.05 15.24
CA SER A 587 5.91 -21.38 14.35
C SER A 587 6.00 -22.81 13.83
N GLN A 588 5.08 -23.66 14.24
CA GLN A 588 4.97 -25.03 13.77
C GLN A 588 4.63 -25.12 12.26
N ILE A 589 3.95 -24.11 11.73
CA ILE A 589 3.66 -24.02 10.29
C ILE A 589 4.93 -23.80 9.50
N ILE A 590 5.76 -22.85 9.92
CA ILE A 590 7.05 -22.56 9.26
C ILE A 590 7.99 -23.76 9.37
N ASP A 591 8.03 -24.39 10.53
CA ASP A 591 8.83 -25.60 10.76
C ASP A 591 8.48 -26.69 9.74
N LYS A 592 7.18 -26.98 9.56
CA LYS A 592 6.68 -27.91 8.54
C LYS A 592 6.95 -27.49 7.11
N MET A 593 7.05 -26.17 6.82
CA MET A 593 7.41 -25.66 5.50
C MET A 593 8.87 -26.01 5.14
N ASN A 594 9.72 -26.18 6.13
CA ASN A 594 11.16 -26.48 5.99
C ASN A 594 11.86 -25.59 4.94
N HIS A 595 11.56 -24.28 4.98
CA HIS A 595 12.12 -23.33 4.01
C HIS A 595 13.46 -22.79 4.51
N PRO A 596 14.55 -22.87 3.72
CA PRO A 596 15.91 -22.57 4.20
C PRO A 596 16.10 -21.11 4.66
N LEU A 597 15.28 -20.18 4.13
CA LEU A 597 15.37 -18.75 4.43
C LEU A 597 14.26 -18.25 5.36
N ILE A 598 13.43 -19.12 5.90
CA ILE A 598 12.37 -18.75 6.86
C ILE A 598 12.50 -19.63 8.09
N PRO A 599 13.31 -19.23 9.09
CA PRO A 599 13.45 -19.99 10.33
C PRO A 599 12.14 -20.01 11.12
N PRO A 600 11.84 -21.11 11.85
CA PRO A 600 10.62 -21.25 12.63
C PRO A 600 10.51 -20.27 13.81
N ILE A 601 11.64 -19.74 14.33
CA ILE A 601 11.69 -18.62 15.28
C ILE A 601 12.09 -17.33 14.57
N PRO A 602 11.79 -16.13 15.12
CA PRO A 602 12.30 -14.89 14.57
C PRO A 602 13.82 -14.79 14.75
N LYS A 603 14.55 -14.67 13.64
CA LYS A 603 16.02 -14.52 13.62
C LYS A 603 16.41 -13.33 12.77
N TYR A 604 17.51 -12.68 13.17
CA TYR A 604 18.18 -11.75 12.26
C TYR A 604 18.83 -12.54 11.13
N LEU A 605 18.48 -12.13 9.92
CA LEU A 605 19.11 -12.58 8.69
C LEU A 605 19.65 -11.35 7.98
N GLU A 606 20.93 -11.40 7.61
CA GLU A 606 21.51 -10.29 6.88
C GLU A 606 20.86 -10.13 5.51
N THR A 607 20.47 -8.90 5.19
CA THR A 607 19.81 -8.59 3.92
C THR A 607 20.81 -8.70 2.77
N TRP A 608 20.34 -9.09 1.59
CA TRP A 608 21.12 -8.79 0.38
C TRP A 608 21.27 -7.27 0.24
N GLU A 609 22.34 -6.84 -0.43
CA GLU A 609 22.68 -5.41 -0.53
C GLU A 609 22.73 -4.72 0.85
N SER A 610 23.30 -5.43 1.84
CA SER A 610 23.70 -4.85 3.13
C SER A 610 25.03 -4.10 2.99
N LEU A 611 25.47 -3.41 4.04
CA LEU A 611 26.81 -2.79 4.07
C LEU A 611 27.95 -3.81 4.06
N ASN A 612 27.68 -5.09 4.38
CA ASN A 612 28.65 -6.19 4.31
C ASN A 612 28.63 -6.89 2.94
N ASP A 613 27.67 -6.57 2.06
CA ASP A 613 27.64 -7.09 0.71
C ASP A 613 28.84 -6.56 -0.10
N HIS A 614 29.42 -7.39 -0.97
CA HIS A 614 30.52 -6.99 -1.86
C HIS A 614 30.17 -5.75 -2.72
N LEU A 615 28.88 -5.56 -3.04
CA LEU A 615 28.38 -4.41 -3.78
C LEU A 615 28.54 -3.10 -3.00
N ALA A 616 28.64 -3.13 -1.66
CA ALA A 616 28.81 -1.93 -0.85
C ALA A 616 30.12 -1.19 -1.14
N LYS A 617 31.15 -1.88 -1.65
CA LYS A 617 32.39 -1.25 -2.12
C LYS A 617 32.16 -0.32 -3.32
N LYS A 618 31.19 -0.65 -4.18
CA LYS A 618 30.82 0.12 -5.39
C LYS A 618 29.67 1.09 -5.12
N TYR A 619 28.72 0.67 -4.30
CA TYR A 619 27.47 1.37 -3.97
C TYR A 619 27.34 1.51 -2.45
N PRO A 620 28.00 2.48 -1.82
CA PRO A 620 28.15 2.52 -0.36
C PRO A 620 26.95 3.09 0.41
N LEU A 621 25.91 3.55 -0.28
CA LEU A 621 24.76 4.20 0.35
C LEU A 621 23.53 3.29 0.29
N GLN A 622 22.87 3.11 1.45
CA GLN A 622 21.58 2.41 1.51
C GLN A 622 20.45 3.34 1.06
N LEU A 623 19.64 2.89 0.11
CA LEU A 623 18.48 3.63 -0.40
C LEU A 623 17.21 3.22 0.34
N ILE A 624 16.47 4.21 0.85
CA ILE A 624 15.11 4.04 1.33
C ILE A 624 14.12 4.87 0.51
N THR A 625 12.85 4.41 0.45
CA THR A 625 11.83 4.96 -0.44
C THR A 625 10.59 5.45 0.33
N PRO A 626 10.70 6.55 1.08
CA PRO A 626 9.62 7.03 1.95
C PRO A 626 8.42 7.56 1.17
N HIS A 627 7.26 7.63 1.86
CA HIS A 627 6.10 8.36 1.36
C HIS A 627 6.37 9.87 1.24
N PHE A 628 5.64 10.53 0.35
CA PHE A 628 5.77 11.95 0.06
C PHE A 628 4.46 12.70 0.28
N ASN A 629 4.52 13.87 0.93
CA ASN A 629 3.31 14.59 1.34
C ASN A 629 2.45 15.09 0.17
N ARG A 630 3.07 15.49 -0.95
CA ARG A 630 2.33 16.00 -2.11
C ARG A 630 1.66 14.93 -2.97
N ARG A 631 2.01 13.66 -2.80
CA ARG A 631 1.48 12.53 -3.58
C ARG A 631 0.75 11.51 -2.69
N ALA A 632 -0.15 10.76 -3.30
CA ALA A 632 -0.66 9.50 -2.74
C ALA A 632 -0.18 8.38 -3.67
N HIS A 633 0.95 7.75 -3.36
CA HIS A 633 1.74 6.92 -4.27
C HIS A 633 2.08 7.72 -5.54
N SER A 634 1.72 7.26 -6.74
CA SER A 634 1.95 8.00 -8.00
C SER A 634 0.81 8.97 -8.38
N GLN A 635 -0.27 9.03 -7.61
CA GLN A 635 -1.34 9.99 -7.86
C GLN A 635 -0.90 11.41 -7.52
N PHE A 636 -1.35 12.40 -8.28
CA PHE A 636 -1.06 13.82 -8.15
C PHE A 636 0.36 14.24 -8.58
N ASP A 637 1.20 13.32 -9.05
CA ASP A 637 2.55 13.70 -9.46
C ASP A 637 2.56 14.65 -10.67
N ASN A 638 1.59 14.53 -11.57
CA ASN A 638 1.41 15.36 -12.74
C ASN A 638 0.84 16.76 -12.46
N LEU A 639 0.36 17.05 -11.23
CA LEU A 639 -0.28 18.32 -10.94
C LEU A 639 0.74 19.44 -10.63
N PRO A 640 0.85 20.50 -11.47
CA PRO A 640 1.81 21.58 -11.27
C PRO A 640 1.68 22.24 -9.90
N TRP A 641 0.47 22.55 -9.46
CA TRP A 641 0.18 23.18 -8.19
C TRP A 641 0.79 22.44 -6.98
N LEU A 642 0.77 21.10 -6.99
CA LEU A 642 1.38 20.32 -5.92
C LEU A 642 2.89 20.18 -6.10
N ARG A 643 3.41 20.25 -7.34
CA ARG A 643 4.86 20.27 -7.60
C ARG A 643 5.52 21.53 -7.07
N GLU A 644 4.85 22.67 -7.17
CA GLU A 644 5.31 23.95 -6.61
C GLU A 644 5.45 23.90 -5.07
N LEU A 645 4.59 23.16 -4.38
CA LEU A 645 4.63 23.04 -2.92
C LEU A 645 5.84 22.25 -2.43
N GLN A 646 6.30 21.25 -3.17
CA GLN A 646 7.39 20.37 -2.76
C GLN A 646 8.02 19.69 -3.96
N THR A 647 9.32 19.92 -4.17
CA THR A 647 10.11 19.35 -5.28
C THR A 647 10.51 17.90 -4.97
N GLN A 648 10.66 17.06 -6.01
CA GLN A 648 11.28 15.75 -5.89
C GLN A 648 12.78 15.91 -5.72
N VAL A 649 13.32 15.37 -4.63
CA VAL A 649 14.74 15.46 -4.28
C VAL A 649 15.25 14.11 -3.76
N VAL A 650 16.55 13.94 -3.72
CA VAL A 650 17.19 12.90 -2.90
C VAL A 650 17.72 13.56 -1.63
N THR A 651 17.34 13.04 -0.48
CA THR A 651 17.83 13.50 0.82
C THR A 651 19.11 12.74 1.18
N ILE A 652 20.14 13.47 1.58
CA ILE A 652 21.48 12.96 1.97
C ILE A 652 21.97 13.66 3.23
N SER A 653 22.75 12.95 4.06
CA SER A 653 23.37 13.55 5.27
C SER A 653 24.43 14.59 4.92
N THR A 654 24.63 15.57 5.79
CA THR A 654 25.70 16.58 5.63
C THR A 654 27.08 15.93 5.49
N LEU A 655 27.39 14.90 6.27
CA LEU A 655 28.67 14.19 6.23
C LEU A 655 28.89 13.47 4.89
N ASP A 656 27.87 12.79 4.39
CA ASP A 656 27.95 12.08 3.12
C ASP A 656 28.04 13.07 1.93
N ALA A 657 27.33 14.18 2.02
CA ALA A 657 27.36 15.24 1.01
C ALA A 657 28.75 15.92 0.94
N GLU A 658 29.31 16.29 2.08
CA GLU A 658 30.66 16.90 2.16
C GLU A 658 31.72 15.98 1.57
N SER A 659 31.69 14.67 1.92
CA SER A 659 32.65 13.67 1.41
C SER A 659 32.61 13.49 -0.12
N ARG A 660 31.51 13.92 -0.77
CA ARG A 660 31.26 13.84 -2.23
C ARG A 660 31.27 15.18 -2.93
N GLY A 661 31.55 16.28 -2.22
CA GLY A 661 31.53 17.64 -2.76
C GLY A 661 30.15 18.08 -3.24
N ILE A 662 29.07 17.53 -2.66
CA ILE A 662 27.67 17.83 -3.00
C ILE A 662 27.16 18.93 -2.08
N ARG A 663 26.49 19.93 -2.66
CA ARG A 663 25.85 21.05 -1.97
C ARG A 663 24.34 20.98 -2.06
N GLN A 664 23.68 21.72 -1.19
CA GLN A 664 22.21 21.88 -1.25
C GLN A 664 21.76 22.34 -2.64
N GLY A 665 20.88 21.58 -3.28
CA GLY A 665 20.29 21.89 -4.57
C GLY A 665 21.10 21.44 -5.79
N ASP A 666 22.32 20.92 -5.60
CA ASP A 666 23.11 20.38 -6.71
C ASP A 666 22.34 19.26 -7.42
N MET A 667 22.39 19.26 -8.76
CA MET A 667 21.92 18.12 -9.54
C MET A 667 22.87 16.94 -9.33
N VAL A 668 22.32 15.80 -8.92
CA VAL A 668 23.08 14.58 -8.65
C VAL A 668 22.55 13.40 -9.44
N LYS A 669 23.44 12.49 -9.82
CA LYS A 669 23.09 11.17 -10.31
C LYS A 669 23.14 10.18 -9.16
N ILE A 670 22.09 9.41 -9.02
CA ILE A 670 21.99 8.28 -8.10
C ILE A 670 21.86 7.03 -8.96
N PHE A 671 22.74 6.06 -8.76
CA PHE A 671 22.79 4.93 -9.67
C PHE A 671 23.27 3.63 -9.00
N ASN A 672 22.96 2.53 -9.65
CA ASN A 672 23.51 1.19 -9.44
C ASN A 672 23.44 0.39 -10.76
N ASP A 673 23.70 -0.92 -10.72
CA ASP A 673 23.66 -1.77 -11.93
C ASP A 673 22.29 -1.86 -12.61
N ARG A 674 21.18 -1.42 -11.94
CA ARG A 674 19.81 -1.48 -12.46
C ARG A 674 19.39 -0.24 -13.23
N GLY A 675 19.96 0.91 -12.90
CA GLY A 675 19.58 2.18 -13.55
C GLY A 675 20.19 3.40 -12.91
N GLU A 676 19.78 4.57 -13.41
CA GLU A 676 20.22 5.88 -12.97
C GLU A 676 19.03 6.85 -12.85
N VAL A 677 19.07 7.66 -11.79
CA VAL A 677 18.10 8.73 -11.51
C VAL A 677 18.87 10.04 -11.34
N ARG A 678 18.40 11.12 -11.96
CA ARG A 678 18.97 12.47 -11.80
C ARG A 678 17.97 13.44 -11.23
N ILE A 679 18.22 13.92 -10.02
CA ILE A 679 17.36 14.86 -9.28
C ILE A 679 18.21 15.75 -8.36
N PRO A 680 17.66 16.89 -7.89
CA PRO A 680 18.38 17.75 -6.95
C PRO A 680 18.62 17.08 -5.61
N ALA A 681 19.74 17.40 -4.97
CA ALA A 681 20.07 16.96 -3.61
C ALA A 681 19.45 17.88 -2.54
N GLU A 682 18.91 17.26 -1.49
CA GLU A 682 18.55 17.90 -0.23
C GLU A 682 19.55 17.46 0.85
N VAL A 683 20.46 18.36 1.22
CA VAL A 683 21.49 18.11 2.23
C VAL A 683 20.95 18.48 3.61
N THR A 684 20.98 17.54 4.57
CA THR A 684 20.36 17.74 5.87
C THR A 684 20.98 16.85 6.97
N GLU A 685 20.86 17.27 8.23
CA GLU A 685 21.17 16.46 9.41
C GLU A 685 20.00 15.52 9.81
N ARG A 686 18.88 15.56 9.08
CA ARG A 686 17.67 14.77 9.39
C ARG A 686 17.69 13.36 8.84
N ILE A 687 18.82 12.87 8.38
CA ILE A 687 19.03 11.51 7.93
C ILE A 687 20.40 11.03 8.44
N MET A 688 20.47 9.77 8.87
CA MET A 688 21.73 9.21 9.33
C MET A 688 22.73 9.07 8.18
N PRO A 689 24.03 9.18 8.43
CA PRO A 689 25.08 8.91 7.46
C PRO A 689 25.00 7.48 6.89
N GLY A 690 25.38 7.33 5.61
CA GLY A 690 25.32 6.05 4.89
C GLY A 690 23.94 5.71 4.31
N VAL A 691 22.94 6.58 4.52
CA VAL A 691 21.56 6.38 4.02
C VAL A 691 21.14 7.55 3.14
N VAL A 692 20.50 7.26 2.02
CA VAL A 692 19.84 8.26 1.18
C VAL A 692 18.36 7.93 1.01
N ALA A 693 17.54 8.96 0.85
CA ALA A 693 16.09 8.80 0.73
C ALA A 693 15.56 9.45 -0.55
N ILE A 694 14.88 8.67 -1.40
CA ILE A 694 14.16 9.18 -2.56
C ILE A 694 12.67 8.92 -2.36
N PRO A 695 11.82 9.96 -2.25
CA PRO A 695 10.39 9.77 -2.05
C PRO A 695 9.75 9.00 -3.21
N GLN A 696 8.96 7.96 -2.87
CA GLN A 696 8.29 7.10 -3.85
C GLN A 696 7.19 7.82 -4.65
N GLY A 697 6.85 7.26 -5.81
CA GLY A 697 5.66 7.60 -6.58
C GLY A 697 5.87 8.71 -7.62
N ALA A 698 7.07 9.25 -7.77
CA ALA A 698 7.40 10.09 -8.91
C ALA A 698 7.25 9.32 -10.22
N TRP A 699 6.62 9.91 -11.23
CA TRP A 699 6.45 9.24 -12.52
C TRP A 699 7.80 9.00 -13.17
N CYS A 700 8.02 7.75 -13.55
CA CYS A 700 9.22 7.36 -14.29
C CYS A 700 9.18 7.98 -15.69
N THR A 701 10.20 8.75 -16.02
CA THR A 701 10.34 9.47 -17.31
C THR A 701 11.77 9.28 -17.86
N PRO A 702 12.16 8.04 -18.22
CA PRO A 702 13.50 7.79 -18.71
C PRO A 702 13.70 8.43 -20.07
N ASP A 703 14.91 8.95 -20.30
CA ASP A 703 15.37 9.40 -21.59
C ASP A 703 15.76 8.21 -22.51
N ARG A 704 16.34 8.51 -23.68
CA ARG A 704 16.78 7.49 -24.65
C ARG A 704 17.92 6.59 -24.11
N ASN A 705 18.64 7.05 -23.11
CA ASN A 705 19.73 6.32 -22.45
C ASN A 705 19.25 5.54 -21.21
N GLY A 706 17.95 5.59 -20.88
CA GLY A 706 17.36 4.97 -19.70
C GLY A 706 17.60 5.74 -18.40
N ILE A 707 18.03 7.00 -18.45
CA ILE A 707 18.23 7.88 -17.29
C ILE A 707 16.89 8.49 -16.91
N ASP A 708 16.45 8.32 -15.66
CA ASP A 708 15.20 8.89 -15.17
C ASP A 708 15.39 10.26 -14.53
N TYR A 709 14.68 11.26 -15.05
CA TYR A 709 14.62 12.62 -14.53
C TYR A 709 13.35 12.90 -13.71
N GLY A 710 12.44 11.94 -13.62
CA GLY A 710 11.24 12.03 -12.79
C GLY A 710 11.52 11.83 -11.31
N GLY A 711 12.57 11.12 -10.98
CA GLY A 711 12.95 10.77 -9.61
C GLY A 711 12.26 9.51 -9.10
N CYS A 712 12.06 8.52 -9.96
CA CYS A 712 11.44 7.24 -9.63
C CYS A 712 12.45 6.29 -8.96
N PRO A 713 12.38 6.04 -7.63
CA PRO A 713 13.35 5.16 -6.97
C PRO A 713 13.26 3.69 -7.43
N ASN A 714 12.18 3.31 -8.09
CA ASN A 714 11.99 1.96 -8.62
C ASN A 714 12.98 1.60 -9.74
N MET A 715 13.63 2.59 -10.35
CA MET A 715 14.79 2.38 -11.23
C MET A 715 15.95 1.67 -10.52
N LEU A 716 16.09 1.91 -9.21
CA LEU A 716 17.24 1.52 -8.39
C LEU A 716 16.98 0.34 -7.47
N THR A 717 15.71 -0.03 -7.21
CA THR A 717 15.33 -1.12 -6.30
C THR A 717 15.18 -2.45 -7.05
N LYS A 718 15.31 -3.58 -6.34
CA LYS A 718 15.10 -4.92 -6.91
C LYS A 718 13.62 -5.25 -7.08
N ASN A 719 13.31 -6.00 -8.12
CA ASN A 719 12.00 -6.64 -8.31
C ASN A 719 12.06 -8.09 -7.82
N ILE A 720 12.14 -8.24 -6.51
CA ILE A 720 12.23 -9.53 -5.81
C ILE A 720 11.40 -9.44 -4.53
N SER A 721 10.71 -10.52 -4.18
CA SER A 721 10.04 -10.65 -2.90
C SER A 721 10.93 -11.27 -1.84
N SER A 722 10.74 -10.89 -0.59
CA SER A 722 11.22 -11.67 0.55
C SER A 722 10.57 -13.08 0.53
N PRO A 723 11.18 -14.09 1.15
CA PRO A 723 10.61 -15.44 1.19
C PRO A 723 9.18 -15.51 1.72
N GLY A 724 8.80 -14.67 2.69
CA GLY A 724 7.41 -14.50 3.15
C GLY A 724 6.50 -13.72 2.21
N GLY A 725 7.00 -13.31 1.04
CA GLY A 725 6.24 -12.60 0.00
C GLY A 725 6.28 -11.08 0.10
N ALA A 726 7.00 -10.51 1.06
CA ALA A 726 7.08 -9.05 1.23
C ALA A 726 7.82 -8.37 0.06
N PHE A 727 7.35 -7.18 -0.29
CA PHE A 727 8.03 -6.30 -1.23
C PHE A 727 9.26 -5.65 -0.57
N THR A 728 10.38 -5.56 -1.28
CA THR A 728 11.70 -5.24 -0.71
C THR A 728 12.27 -3.90 -1.18
N CYS A 729 11.42 -2.89 -1.34
CA CYS A 729 11.81 -1.58 -1.89
C CYS A 729 12.78 -0.75 -1.03
N ASN A 730 12.98 -1.15 0.23
CA ASN A 730 13.94 -0.50 1.13
C ASN A 730 15.21 -1.33 1.33
N THR A 731 15.52 -2.20 0.36
CA THR A 731 16.75 -2.98 0.33
C THR A 731 17.44 -2.75 -1.01
N ALA A 732 18.25 -1.71 -1.08
CA ALA A 732 19.04 -1.39 -2.27
C ALA A 732 20.29 -0.59 -1.87
N LEU A 733 21.40 -0.87 -2.54
CA LEU A 733 22.62 -0.07 -2.48
C LEU A 733 22.72 0.81 -3.71
N VAL A 734 23.19 2.04 -3.52
CA VAL A 734 23.40 3.04 -4.57
C VAL A 734 24.70 3.81 -4.37
N GLN A 735 25.22 4.38 -5.46
CA GLN A 735 26.22 5.44 -5.46
C GLN A 735 25.54 6.75 -5.82
N MET A 736 26.09 7.85 -5.30
CA MET A 736 25.62 9.20 -5.58
C MET A 736 26.81 10.12 -5.89
N GLU A 737 26.70 10.83 -7.01
CA GLU A 737 27.73 11.76 -7.49
C GLU A 737 27.09 13.03 -8.01
N ARG A 738 27.81 14.14 -7.91
CA ARG A 738 27.39 15.41 -8.53
C ARG A 738 27.43 15.28 -10.06
N VAL A 739 26.43 15.83 -10.72
CA VAL A 739 26.48 16.02 -12.17
C VAL A 739 27.16 17.36 -12.41
N ASP A 740 28.35 17.34 -12.98
CA ASP A 740 28.99 18.56 -13.42
C ASP A 740 28.16 19.19 -14.54
N ASP A 741 28.06 20.52 -14.56
CA ASP A 741 27.14 21.28 -15.40
C ASP A 741 27.10 20.80 -16.86
N LEU A 742 25.85 20.49 -17.31
CA LEU A 742 25.53 20.24 -18.73
C LEU A 742 25.55 21.55 -19.52
#